data_b7e18ee705832cd0e58ae06ecb5fa05e
#
_entry.id   b7e18ee705832cd0e58ae06ecb5fa05e
#
_cell.length_a   1.000
_cell.length_b   1.000
_cell.length_c   1.000
_cell.angle_alpha   90.00
_cell.angle_beta   90.00
_cell.angle_gamma   90.00
#
_symmetry.space_group_name_H-M   'P 1'
#
loop_
_entity.id
_entity.type
_entity.pdbx_description
1 polymer ?
#
loop_
_entity_poly.entity_id
_entity_poly.type
_entity_poly.pdbx_seq_one_letter_code
_entity_poly.pdbx_strand_id
1 'polypeptide(L)'
;MYGEAFSEENTGSDSPINRVKSSLVTGIAGLAWRAFQAVNTLLPEGDLPRPRWAPGRISKSRERSTPPLGFPRETDSLCPSCVPEIRKQIVNGEADLDVLLNSRPGEIKAQLVEENGRILIRKVCEQHGLFEDVLSTNPAFTRRVESLFFGRDFQTGQDERIHRHGSSSIKYGRGTVLTVDLTNRCNMMCTPCFTDANQVGYVHEPDLQEIKEVLDRAVSFKPRRQIIILFSGGEPTLSPHFLEAVAYAKSIGFYRILAATNGIRFAQSEEFTRQAREAGLHGTYLQFDGISNEKNQHRGVRNLFDVKAQAIENMARAGMKTTLVTTVVNTINQDEIGPIVEFAMRNVDKVQTVVFQPISFTGRDESIDDATRSAQRYPLSQLVEDLKGQLNGKLEPMRDWFPLSTYSAFTSIMDILQGPQASWGWSACNCHPDCGVFTLLVVNRRTGEWIPLFKFFDYERFMRDVKIITDTARGKLLTEAQLAMAVLRNFRPDQAPRGFPLSQVMSLFRPSSEKAESDRNDRMKTRSMNDEWRVLCVEGMWFQDLWTYDFRRTEMCVIPYGTQEGEISFCAYNTGIGWRQIVESRHRTAGLAEWHQTRGKHEIYAKGREVDLKTTRHDLVLPVLDGPEPPRPAAPDKH
;
A
#
# COMPACT_ATOMS: atom_id res chain seq x y z
N MET A 1 41.46 -12.30 6.28
CA MET A 1 41.87 -13.29 7.29
C MET A 1 40.85 -13.24 8.41
N TYR A 2 39.65 -13.80 8.19
CA TYR A 2 38.67 -14.23 9.20
C TYR A 2 37.89 -15.37 8.56
N GLY A 3 38.56 -16.47 8.37
CA GLY A 3 37.98 -17.77 8.20
C GLY A 3 38.36 -18.58 9.42
N GLU A 4 37.45 -19.46 9.82
CA GLU A 4 37.60 -20.44 10.91
C GLU A 4 37.30 -19.90 12.32
N ALA A 5 36.06 -20.14 12.76
CA ALA A 5 35.66 -20.75 14.00
C ALA A 5 34.16 -20.52 14.28
N PHE A 6 33.27 -21.25 13.65
CA PHE A 6 31.96 -21.54 14.26
C PHE A 6 31.79 -23.04 14.29
N SER A 7 32.15 -23.61 15.44
CA SER A 7 31.87 -24.97 15.81
C SER A 7 30.36 -25.24 15.81
N GLU A 8 30.01 -26.34 15.20
CA GLU A 8 28.73 -27.02 15.36
C GLU A 8 28.43 -27.27 16.84
N GLU A 9 27.55 -26.48 17.43
CA GLU A 9 26.81 -26.84 18.64
C GLU A 9 25.65 -25.88 18.84
N ASN A 10 24.50 -26.16 18.19
CA ASN A 10 23.16 -26.05 18.77
C ASN A 10 22.10 -26.60 17.80
N THR A 11 22.02 -27.92 17.69
CA THR A 11 21.04 -28.65 16.88
C THR A 11 19.76 -28.96 17.68
N GLY A 12 19.22 -28.00 18.40
CA GLY A 12 18.12 -28.24 19.36
C GLY A 12 16.70 -28.32 18.80
N SER A 13 16.41 -28.01 17.53
CA SER A 13 15.01 -27.94 17.07
C SER A 13 14.66 -28.68 15.77
N ASP A 14 15.61 -29.26 15.07
CA ASP A 14 15.41 -29.78 13.71
C ASP A 14 15.58 -31.31 13.59
N SER A 15 15.17 -32.05 14.59
CA SER A 15 15.19 -33.52 14.48
C SER A 15 14.18 -33.99 13.43
N PRO A 16 14.45 -35.06 12.70
CA PRO A 16 13.49 -35.73 11.81
C PRO A 16 12.12 -35.94 12.49
N ILE A 17 12.13 -36.13 13.81
CA ILE A 17 10.96 -36.30 14.65
C ILE A 17 10.05 -35.05 14.63
N ASN A 18 10.60 -33.83 14.60
CA ASN A 18 9.77 -32.61 14.57
C ASN A 18 9.11 -32.41 13.19
N ARG A 19 9.77 -32.79 12.10
CA ARG A 19 9.16 -32.79 10.75
C ARG A 19 8.05 -33.82 10.63
N VAL A 20 8.26 -35.03 11.15
CA VAL A 20 7.23 -36.07 11.19
C VAL A 20 6.04 -35.64 12.04
N LYS A 21 6.27 -35.03 13.21
CA LYS A 21 5.20 -34.46 14.04
C LYS A 21 4.44 -33.36 13.30
N SER A 22 5.12 -32.47 12.60
CA SER A 22 4.46 -31.38 11.84
C SER A 22 3.63 -31.95 10.68
N SER A 23 4.12 -32.95 9.95
CA SER A 23 3.37 -33.61 8.88
C SER A 23 2.16 -34.38 9.41
N LEU A 24 2.27 -35.00 10.57
CA LEU A 24 1.15 -35.66 11.25
C LEU A 24 0.08 -34.65 11.66
N VAL A 25 0.47 -33.52 12.23
CA VAL A 25 -0.46 -32.44 12.64
C VAL A 25 -1.20 -31.89 11.43
N THR A 26 -0.51 -31.63 10.31
CA THR A 26 -1.15 -31.15 9.07
C THR A 26 -2.11 -32.19 8.47
N GLY A 27 -1.77 -33.48 8.53
CA GLY A 27 -2.64 -34.58 8.10
C GLY A 27 -3.91 -34.67 8.95
N ILE A 28 -3.78 -34.62 10.26
CA ILE A 28 -4.92 -34.62 11.21
C ILE A 28 -5.80 -33.38 10.97
N ALA A 29 -5.22 -32.20 10.78
CA ALA A 29 -5.97 -30.98 10.49
C ALA A 29 -6.75 -31.11 9.16
N GLY A 30 -6.21 -31.78 8.15
CA GLY A 30 -6.91 -32.07 6.91
C GLY A 30 -8.11 -33.01 7.06
N LEU A 31 -8.00 -34.04 7.90
CA LEU A 31 -9.12 -34.95 8.23
C LEU A 31 -10.19 -34.22 9.05
N ALA A 32 -9.80 -33.48 10.08
CA ALA A 32 -10.72 -32.69 10.89
C ALA A 32 -11.47 -31.67 10.03
N TRP A 33 -10.81 -31.02 9.07
CA TRP A 33 -11.43 -30.11 8.13
C TRP A 33 -12.54 -30.77 7.30
N ARG A 34 -12.31 -31.97 6.76
CA ARG A 34 -13.34 -32.71 6.02
C ARG A 34 -14.54 -33.08 6.89
N ALA A 35 -14.29 -33.51 8.13
CA ALA A 35 -15.35 -33.80 9.09
C ALA A 35 -16.17 -32.53 9.39
N PHE A 36 -15.53 -31.40 9.59
CA PHE A 36 -16.21 -30.11 9.79
C PHE A 36 -17.08 -29.71 8.61
N GLN A 37 -16.55 -29.84 7.40
CA GLN A 37 -17.35 -29.53 6.21
C GLN A 37 -18.60 -30.43 6.11
N ALA A 38 -18.46 -31.72 6.36
CA ALA A 38 -19.58 -32.65 6.36
C ALA A 38 -20.63 -32.28 7.42
N VAL A 39 -20.20 -31.88 8.63
CA VAL A 39 -21.11 -31.40 9.68
C VAL A 39 -21.78 -30.09 9.28
N ASN A 40 -21.05 -29.16 8.69
CA ASN A 40 -21.60 -27.87 8.27
C ASN A 40 -22.71 -28.00 7.20
N THR A 41 -22.63 -29.00 6.31
CA THR A 41 -23.69 -29.26 5.32
C THR A 41 -24.97 -29.81 5.94
N LEU A 42 -24.88 -30.43 7.13
CA LEU A 42 -26.02 -31.04 7.82
C LEU A 42 -26.71 -30.07 8.81
N LEU A 43 -26.09 -28.96 9.12
CA LEU A 43 -26.61 -28.01 10.09
C LEU A 43 -27.38 -26.88 9.39
N PRO A 44 -28.51 -26.39 9.96
CA PRO A 44 -29.23 -25.24 9.40
C PRO A 44 -28.36 -23.98 9.44
N GLU A 45 -28.57 -23.07 8.49
CA GLU A 45 -27.91 -21.78 8.51
C GLU A 45 -28.22 -21.03 9.81
N GLY A 46 -27.19 -20.61 10.52
CA GLY A 46 -27.32 -19.85 11.77
C GLY A 46 -27.18 -18.36 11.54
N ASP A 47 -27.77 -17.56 12.43
CA ASP A 47 -27.49 -16.13 12.47
C ASP A 47 -26.06 -15.89 12.95
N LEU A 48 -25.27 -15.21 12.12
CA LEU A 48 -23.90 -14.86 12.45
C LEU A 48 -23.87 -13.71 13.45
N PRO A 49 -23.09 -13.80 14.53
CA PRO A 49 -22.88 -12.67 15.43
C PRO A 49 -22.18 -11.54 14.65
N ARG A 50 -22.82 -10.37 14.62
CA ARG A 50 -22.30 -9.20 13.90
C ARG A 50 -22.10 -8.04 14.84
N PRO A 51 -21.10 -7.20 14.59
CA PRO A 51 -20.98 -5.92 15.27
C PRO A 51 -22.23 -5.06 15.06
N ARG A 52 -22.62 -4.27 16.05
CA ARG A 52 -23.79 -3.37 15.97
C ARG A 52 -23.68 -2.35 14.83
N TRP A 53 -22.46 -2.01 14.42
CA TRP A 53 -22.22 -1.08 13.33
C TRP A 53 -22.32 -1.74 11.95
N ALA A 54 -22.21 -3.08 11.85
CA ALA A 54 -22.35 -3.77 10.57
C ALA A 54 -23.83 -3.73 10.13
N PRO A 55 -24.16 -3.17 8.98
CA PRO A 55 -25.48 -3.35 8.39
C PRO A 55 -25.71 -4.84 8.20
N GLY A 56 -26.94 -5.30 8.19
CA GLY A 56 -27.32 -6.71 7.98
C GLY A 56 -26.46 -7.46 6.96
N ARG A 57 -26.79 -8.67 6.54
CA ARG A 57 -26.00 -9.38 5.50
C ARG A 57 -25.76 -8.41 4.36
N ILE A 58 -24.48 -8.13 4.09
CA ILE A 58 -24.09 -7.32 2.94
C ILE A 58 -24.43 -8.17 1.72
N SER A 59 -25.63 -7.95 1.18
CA SER A 59 -26.00 -8.57 -0.07
C SER A 59 -25.25 -7.89 -1.19
N LYS A 60 -24.60 -8.66 -2.03
CA LYS A 60 -23.95 -8.17 -3.24
C LYS A 60 -25.00 -7.58 -4.17
N SER A 61 -24.80 -6.39 -4.72
CA SER A 61 -25.49 -6.03 -5.95
C SER A 61 -25.05 -7.01 -7.05
N ARG A 62 -25.94 -7.40 -7.95
CA ARG A 62 -25.58 -8.29 -9.07
C ARG A 62 -24.43 -7.73 -9.90
N GLU A 63 -24.38 -6.44 -10.10
CA GLU A 63 -23.37 -5.75 -10.89
C GLU A 63 -22.00 -5.73 -10.22
N ARG A 64 -21.96 -5.82 -8.89
CA ARG A 64 -20.71 -5.66 -8.11
C ARG A 64 -20.24 -6.95 -7.46
N SER A 65 -21.05 -8.00 -7.48
CA SER A 65 -20.66 -9.32 -6.97
C SER A 65 -19.60 -10.00 -7.84
N THR A 66 -19.57 -9.64 -9.11
CA THR A 66 -18.60 -10.07 -10.11
C THR A 66 -18.21 -8.81 -10.88
N PRO A 67 -17.16 -8.06 -10.44
CA PRO A 67 -16.64 -7.01 -11.29
C PRO A 67 -16.32 -7.61 -12.66
N PRO A 68 -16.54 -6.90 -13.75
CA PRO A 68 -16.14 -7.39 -15.06
C PRO A 68 -14.61 -7.57 -15.04
N LEU A 69 -14.21 -8.82 -14.96
CA LEU A 69 -12.83 -9.27 -14.97
C LEU A 69 -12.61 -10.05 -16.26
N GLY A 70 -11.35 -10.27 -16.58
CA GLY A 70 -10.99 -10.92 -17.82
C GLY A 70 -10.93 -9.95 -19.00
N PHE A 71 -10.49 -10.44 -20.12
CA PHE A 71 -10.38 -9.71 -21.37
C PHE A 71 -10.62 -10.68 -22.54
N PRO A 72 -11.22 -10.23 -23.66
CA PRO A 72 -11.62 -8.83 -23.91
C PRO A 72 -12.80 -8.38 -23.04
N ARG A 73 -12.79 -7.11 -22.62
CA ARG A 73 -13.92 -6.49 -21.92
C ARG A 73 -14.03 -5.01 -22.26
N GLU A 74 -15.25 -4.47 -22.16
CA GLU A 74 -15.49 -3.04 -22.21
C GLU A 74 -15.58 -2.45 -20.80
N THR A 75 -15.12 -1.23 -20.62
CA THR A 75 -15.24 -0.46 -19.39
C THR A 75 -15.47 1.02 -19.69
N ASP A 76 -15.92 1.77 -18.69
CA ASP A 76 -15.98 3.23 -18.74
C ASP A 76 -14.62 3.82 -18.40
N SER A 77 -14.25 4.87 -19.11
CA SER A 77 -12.94 5.52 -19.01
C SER A 77 -13.04 7.03 -19.25
N LEU A 78 -11.89 7.71 -19.26
CA LEU A 78 -11.77 9.14 -19.47
C LEU A 78 -10.89 9.44 -20.69
N CYS A 79 -11.22 10.52 -21.40
CA CYS A 79 -10.40 11.06 -22.45
C CYS A 79 -9.24 11.87 -21.85
N PRO A 80 -7.96 11.53 -22.18
CA PRO A 80 -6.80 12.23 -21.64
C PRO A 80 -6.71 13.71 -22.01
N SER A 81 -7.38 14.15 -23.06
CA SER A 81 -7.38 15.55 -23.52
C SER A 81 -8.60 16.33 -23.01
N CYS A 82 -9.82 15.77 -23.10
CA CYS A 82 -11.02 16.48 -22.63
C CYS A 82 -10.97 16.81 -21.13
N VAL A 83 -10.45 15.89 -20.31
CA VAL A 83 -10.47 16.03 -18.85
C VAL A 83 -9.63 17.23 -18.36
N PRO A 84 -8.37 17.42 -18.79
CA PRO A 84 -7.61 18.61 -18.41
C PRO A 84 -8.25 19.93 -18.86
N GLU A 85 -8.89 19.96 -20.03
CA GLU A 85 -9.59 21.16 -20.52
C GLU A 85 -10.76 21.56 -19.63
N ILE A 86 -11.62 20.60 -19.28
CA ILE A 86 -12.77 20.85 -18.40
C ILE A 86 -12.35 21.23 -16.99
N ARG A 87 -11.33 20.54 -16.47
CA ARG A 87 -10.74 20.89 -15.17
C ARG A 87 -10.27 22.34 -15.16
N LYS A 88 -9.57 22.76 -16.20
CA LYS A 88 -9.09 24.13 -16.34
C LYS A 88 -10.24 25.13 -16.33
N GLN A 89 -11.32 24.85 -17.05
CA GLN A 89 -12.52 25.71 -17.06
C GLN A 89 -13.13 25.84 -15.67
N ILE A 90 -13.23 24.74 -14.91
CA ILE A 90 -13.77 24.76 -13.53
C ILE A 90 -12.85 25.53 -12.59
N VAL A 91 -11.55 25.29 -12.63
CA VAL A 91 -10.56 25.98 -11.79
C VAL A 91 -10.52 27.49 -12.06
N ASN A 92 -10.71 27.88 -13.32
CA ASN A 92 -10.79 29.30 -13.73
C ASN A 92 -12.15 29.95 -13.45
N GLY A 93 -13.17 29.18 -13.03
CA GLY A 93 -14.52 29.68 -12.83
C GLY A 93 -15.33 29.89 -14.12
N GLU A 94 -14.88 29.36 -15.23
CA GLU A 94 -15.55 29.40 -16.53
C GLU A 94 -16.68 28.36 -16.64
N ALA A 95 -16.62 27.30 -15.82
CA ALA A 95 -17.63 26.27 -15.71
C ALA A 95 -17.94 25.98 -14.23
N ASP A 96 -19.20 25.63 -13.94
CA ASP A 96 -19.60 25.22 -12.59
C ASP A 96 -19.24 23.74 -12.33
N LEU A 97 -19.05 23.41 -11.05
CA LEU A 97 -18.81 22.04 -10.59
C LEU A 97 -19.96 21.08 -10.97
N ASP A 98 -21.19 21.61 -11.09
CA ASP A 98 -22.35 20.83 -11.52
C ASP A 98 -22.18 20.18 -12.90
N VAL A 99 -21.30 20.70 -13.74
CA VAL A 99 -20.95 20.08 -15.03
C VAL A 99 -20.41 18.65 -14.81
N LEU A 100 -19.59 18.44 -13.78
CA LEU A 100 -19.05 17.11 -13.44
C LEU A 100 -20.13 16.13 -12.97
N LEU A 101 -21.15 16.65 -12.30
CA LEU A 101 -22.21 15.83 -11.72
C LEU A 101 -23.31 15.48 -12.75
N ASN A 102 -23.54 16.35 -13.71
CA ASN A 102 -24.71 16.28 -14.59
C ASN A 102 -24.40 15.88 -16.04
N SER A 103 -23.24 16.22 -16.58
CA SER A 103 -22.92 16.05 -18.02
C SER A 103 -21.79 15.08 -18.34
N ARG A 104 -21.16 14.46 -17.32
CA ARG A 104 -20.11 13.44 -17.49
C ARG A 104 -19.02 13.81 -18.52
N PRO A 105 -18.42 14.97 -18.39
CA PRO A 105 -17.52 15.48 -19.42
C PRO A 105 -16.25 14.61 -19.52
N GLY A 106 -15.84 14.31 -20.75
CA GLY A 106 -14.65 13.49 -21.00
C GLY A 106 -14.81 12.00 -20.75
N GLU A 107 -16.00 11.52 -20.34
CA GLU A 107 -16.26 10.08 -20.24
C GLU A 107 -16.37 9.44 -21.61
N ILE A 108 -15.63 8.35 -21.80
CA ILE A 108 -15.60 7.56 -23.05
C ILE A 108 -15.53 6.07 -22.72
N LYS A 109 -15.92 5.22 -23.67
CA LYS A 109 -15.74 3.78 -23.56
C LYS A 109 -14.29 3.40 -23.84
N ALA A 110 -13.81 2.38 -23.15
CA ALA A 110 -12.53 1.74 -23.37
C ALA A 110 -12.69 0.23 -23.52
N GLN A 111 -11.84 -0.38 -24.31
CA GLN A 111 -11.76 -1.82 -24.49
C GLN A 111 -10.42 -2.32 -23.96
N LEU A 112 -10.47 -3.36 -23.15
CA LEU A 112 -9.30 -4.11 -22.73
C LEU A 112 -9.15 -5.30 -23.67
N VAL A 113 -8.03 -5.38 -24.36
CA VAL A 113 -7.78 -6.42 -25.37
C VAL A 113 -6.42 -7.07 -25.16
N GLU A 114 -6.33 -8.34 -25.48
CA GLU A 114 -5.03 -9.04 -25.52
C GLU A 114 -4.52 -9.05 -26.95
N GLU A 115 -3.34 -8.51 -27.14
CA GLU A 115 -2.68 -8.45 -28.42
C GLU A 115 -1.16 -8.53 -28.26
N ASN A 116 -0.51 -9.33 -29.12
CA ASN A 116 0.95 -9.51 -29.11
C ASN A 116 1.56 -9.83 -27.73
N GLY A 117 0.86 -10.67 -26.94
CA GLY A 117 1.32 -11.05 -25.59
C GLY A 117 1.22 -9.93 -24.55
N ARG A 118 0.43 -8.90 -24.79
CA ARG A 118 0.17 -7.79 -23.87
C ARG A 118 -1.33 -7.58 -23.68
N ILE A 119 -1.71 -6.97 -22.59
CA ILE A 119 -3.06 -6.43 -22.39
C ILE A 119 -2.98 -4.93 -22.60
N LEU A 120 -3.79 -4.44 -23.52
CA LEU A 120 -3.89 -3.03 -23.89
C LEU A 120 -5.24 -2.48 -23.47
N ILE A 121 -5.28 -1.20 -23.11
CA ILE A 121 -6.50 -0.42 -23.01
C ILE A 121 -6.56 0.51 -24.23
N ARG A 122 -7.66 0.39 -24.99
CA ARG A 122 -7.95 1.20 -26.19
C ARG A 122 -9.20 2.00 -25.97
N LYS A 123 -9.19 3.26 -26.31
CA LYS A 123 -10.33 4.15 -26.19
C LYS A 123 -10.32 5.18 -27.32
N VAL A 124 -11.51 5.52 -27.78
CA VAL A 124 -11.71 6.47 -28.88
C VAL A 124 -12.53 7.64 -28.37
N CYS A 125 -11.97 8.82 -28.48
CA CYS A 125 -12.69 10.08 -28.25
C CYS A 125 -13.11 10.65 -29.63
N GLU A 126 -14.34 11.08 -29.76
CA GLU A 126 -14.84 11.68 -31.02
C GLU A 126 -14.07 12.93 -31.42
N GLN A 127 -13.56 13.68 -30.44
CA GLN A 127 -12.83 14.93 -30.68
C GLN A 127 -11.31 14.73 -30.82
N HIS A 128 -10.74 13.73 -30.10
CA HIS A 128 -9.29 13.58 -29.95
C HIS A 128 -8.73 12.27 -30.53
N GLY A 129 -9.60 11.41 -31.11
CA GLY A 129 -9.18 10.18 -31.75
C GLY A 129 -8.83 9.03 -30.81
N LEU A 130 -7.91 8.17 -31.24
CA LEU A 130 -7.53 6.93 -30.57
C LEU A 130 -6.45 7.18 -29.51
N PHE A 131 -6.67 6.60 -28.33
CA PHE A 131 -5.66 6.46 -27.27
C PHE A 131 -5.44 4.98 -26.96
N GLU A 132 -4.20 4.62 -26.75
CA GLU A 132 -3.81 3.27 -26.37
C GLU A 132 -2.71 3.31 -25.32
N ASP A 133 -2.74 2.38 -24.37
CA ASP A 133 -1.68 2.17 -23.38
C ASP A 133 -1.61 0.71 -22.93
N VAL A 134 -0.47 0.33 -22.29
CA VAL A 134 -0.20 -1.04 -21.83
C VAL A 134 -0.64 -1.20 -20.39
N LEU A 135 -1.55 -2.16 -20.13
CA LEU A 135 -1.96 -2.55 -18.79
C LEU A 135 -1.16 -3.73 -18.25
N SER A 136 -0.72 -4.65 -19.12
CA SER A 136 0.08 -5.80 -18.71
C SER A 136 1.00 -6.28 -19.82
N THR A 137 2.19 -6.69 -19.44
CA THR A 137 3.19 -7.37 -20.27
C THR A 137 3.14 -8.90 -20.12
N ASN A 138 2.31 -9.41 -19.19
CA ASN A 138 2.09 -10.84 -18.95
C ASN A 138 0.60 -11.14 -18.75
N PRO A 139 -0.14 -11.45 -19.83
CA PRO A 139 -1.56 -11.76 -19.75
C PRO A 139 -1.91 -12.94 -18.84
N ALA A 140 -1.05 -13.97 -18.79
CA ALA A 140 -1.27 -15.13 -17.92
C ALA A 140 -1.25 -14.74 -16.44
N PHE A 141 -0.31 -13.89 -16.04
CA PHE A 141 -0.25 -13.35 -14.68
C PHE A 141 -1.50 -12.53 -14.34
N THR A 142 -1.94 -11.66 -15.22
CA THR A 142 -3.13 -10.83 -15.00
C THR A 142 -4.39 -11.68 -14.89
N ARG A 143 -4.59 -12.69 -15.77
CA ARG A 143 -5.72 -13.63 -15.62
C ARG A 143 -5.70 -14.34 -14.28
N ARG A 144 -4.53 -14.78 -13.82
CA ARG A 144 -4.40 -15.41 -12.51
C ARG A 144 -4.78 -14.46 -11.39
N VAL A 145 -4.26 -13.23 -11.40
CA VAL A 145 -4.55 -12.20 -10.41
C VAL A 145 -6.05 -11.92 -10.34
N GLU A 146 -6.71 -11.72 -11.49
CA GLU A 146 -8.15 -11.50 -11.56
C GLU A 146 -8.96 -12.72 -11.09
N SER A 147 -8.49 -13.96 -11.36
CA SER A 147 -9.16 -15.18 -10.91
C SER A 147 -9.12 -15.39 -9.40
N LEU A 148 -8.22 -14.71 -8.71
CA LEU A 148 -8.04 -14.75 -7.25
C LEU A 148 -8.80 -13.63 -6.52
N PHE A 149 -9.77 -13.01 -7.19
CA PHE A 149 -10.64 -12.03 -6.56
C PHE A 149 -11.66 -12.71 -5.63
N PHE A 150 -11.42 -12.65 -4.33
CA PHE A 150 -12.33 -13.15 -3.30
C PHE A 150 -13.18 -12.03 -2.67
N GLY A 151 -13.07 -10.83 -3.20
CA GLY A 151 -13.73 -9.65 -2.68
C GLY A 151 -15.24 -9.76 -2.68
N ARG A 152 -15.85 -9.17 -1.66
CA ARG A 152 -17.27 -8.89 -1.62
C ARG A 152 -17.45 -7.40 -1.79
N ASP A 153 -18.34 -7.03 -2.68
CA ASP A 153 -18.74 -5.66 -2.81
C ASP A 153 -19.76 -5.29 -1.71
N PHE A 154 -19.73 -4.03 -1.28
CA PHE A 154 -20.75 -3.51 -0.38
C PHE A 154 -21.98 -3.16 -1.21
N GLN A 155 -23.13 -3.68 -0.83
CA GLN A 155 -24.37 -3.14 -1.33
C GLN A 155 -24.56 -1.76 -0.70
N THR A 156 -24.37 -0.75 -1.50
CA THR A 156 -24.90 0.56 -1.18
C THR A 156 -26.38 0.52 -1.45
N GLY A 157 -27.19 0.95 -0.50
CA GLY A 157 -28.60 1.15 -0.74
C GLY A 157 -28.81 1.96 -2.03
N GLN A 158 -30.02 2.02 -2.52
CA GLN A 158 -30.46 2.56 -3.82
C GLN A 158 -29.98 3.98 -4.22
N ASP A 159 -28.85 4.46 -3.67
CA ASP A 159 -28.29 5.75 -4.04
C ASP A 159 -27.54 5.65 -5.38
N GLU A 160 -28.28 5.89 -6.47
CA GLU A 160 -27.76 5.91 -7.85
C GLU A 160 -26.54 6.82 -8.04
N ARG A 161 -26.28 7.74 -7.11
CA ARG A 161 -25.18 8.69 -7.18
C ARG A 161 -23.80 8.05 -7.07
N ILE A 162 -23.70 6.84 -6.52
CA ILE A 162 -22.42 6.11 -6.50
C ILE A 162 -22.03 5.64 -7.90
N HIS A 163 -23.00 5.44 -8.77
CA HIS A 163 -22.78 5.06 -10.17
C HIS A 163 -22.58 6.27 -11.09
N ARG A 164 -22.63 7.50 -10.56
CA ARG A 164 -22.30 8.68 -11.33
C ARG A 164 -20.79 8.84 -11.32
N HIS A 165 -20.17 8.35 -12.37
CA HIS A 165 -18.73 8.34 -12.55
C HIS A 165 -18.06 9.71 -12.34
N GLY A 166 -18.74 10.80 -12.71
CA GLY A 166 -18.23 12.15 -12.53
C GLY A 166 -17.92 12.53 -11.08
N SER A 167 -18.65 11.97 -10.11
CA SER A 167 -18.41 12.32 -8.71
C SER A 167 -17.30 11.52 -8.05
N SER A 168 -17.11 10.27 -8.45
CA SER A 168 -16.18 9.29 -7.83
C SER A 168 -16.07 9.40 -6.30
N SER A 169 -17.09 10.04 -5.67
CA SER A 169 -17.13 10.25 -4.25
C SER A 169 -17.52 8.98 -3.53
N ILE A 170 -16.76 8.65 -2.50
CA ILE A 170 -17.03 7.49 -1.66
C ILE A 170 -17.91 7.95 -0.49
N LYS A 171 -19.20 8.10 -0.71
CA LYS A 171 -20.14 8.51 0.36
C LYS A 171 -20.37 7.42 1.40
N TYR A 172 -20.29 6.15 1.00
CA TYR A 172 -20.59 5.00 1.86
C TYR A 172 -19.44 4.03 1.83
N GLY A 173 -18.47 4.42 2.28
CA GLY A 173 -17.34 4.00 2.57
C GLY A 173 -16.78 2.60 2.44
N ARG A 174 -15.65 2.39 1.83
CA ARG A 174 -14.89 1.16 1.72
C ARG A 174 -13.43 1.36 2.07
N GLY A 175 -13.14 2.41 2.84
CA GLY A 175 -11.76 2.77 3.12
C GLY A 175 -11.03 1.72 3.95
N THR A 176 -9.83 1.41 3.54
CA THR A 176 -8.83 0.75 4.37
C THR A 176 -7.93 1.81 4.98
N VAL A 177 -7.50 2.77 4.16
CA VAL A 177 -6.61 3.85 4.53
C VAL A 177 -7.25 5.17 4.11
N LEU A 178 -7.55 6.05 5.06
CA LEU A 178 -7.91 7.42 4.79
C LEU A 178 -6.64 8.23 4.55
N THR A 179 -6.53 8.88 3.39
CA THR A 179 -5.45 9.84 3.13
C THR A 179 -5.95 11.26 3.37
N VAL A 180 -5.17 12.08 4.06
CA VAL A 180 -5.50 13.49 4.33
C VAL A 180 -4.28 14.35 4.04
N ASP A 181 -4.43 15.30 3.12
CA ASP A 181 -3.38 16.25 2.80
C ASP A 181 -3.39 17.41 3.81
N LEU A 182 -2.24 17.66 4.42
CA LEU A 182 -2.06 18.73 5.41
C LEU A 182 -1.54 20.03 4.79
N THR A 183 -0.92 19.96 3.63
CA THR A 183 -0.42 21.12 2.89
C THR A 183 -0.05 20.70 1.47
N ASN A 184 -0.19 21.58 0.50
CA ASN A 184 0.34 21.38 -0.86
C ASN A 184 1.77 21.90 -1.03
N ARG A 185 2.42 22.39 0.04
CA ARG A 185 3.82 22.81 0.04
C ARG A 185 4.75 21.62 0.28
N CYS A 186 5.92 21.64 -0.33
CA CYS A 186 6.95 20.61 -0.14
C CYS A 186 8.34 21.25 -0.06
N ASN A 187 9.20 20.71 0.76
CA ASN A 187 10.61 21.11 0.83
C ASN A 187 11.50 20.40 -0.21
N MET A 188 10.90 19.70 -1.18
CA MET A 188 11.58 19.13 -2.35
C MET A 188 10.90 19.54 -3.65
N MET A 189 11.65 19.45 -4.75
CA MET A 189 11.16 19.73 -6.10
C MET A 189 11.44 18.51 -7.00
N CYS A 190 10.64 17.48 -6.81
CA CYS A 190 10.85 16.19 -7.46
C CYS A 190 10.25 16.13 -8.87
N THR A 191 10.85 15.32 -9.72
CA THR A 191 10.28 14.81 -10.97
C THR A 191 10.56 13.30 -11.00
N PRO A 192 9.54 12.42 -11.02
CA PRO A 192 8.10 12.71 -11.00
C PRO A 192 7.59 13.28 -9.67
N CYS A 193 6.48 14.04 -9.71
CA CYS A 193 5.78 14.50 -8.52
C CYS A 193 4.27 14.33 -8.69
N PHE A 194 3.72 13.39 -7.98
CA PHE A 194 2.33 12.99 -8.03
C PHE A 194 1.34 14.10 -7.67
N THR A 195 1.71 15.00 -6.75
CA THR A 195 0.86 16.07 -6.24
C THR A 195 1.13 17.43 -6.90
N ASP A 196 2.14 17.52 -7.77
CA ASP A 196 2.63 18.77 -8.36
C ASP A 196 2.92 19.87 -7.32
N ALA A 197 3.46 19.49 -6.18
CA ALA A 197 3.73 20.37 -5.06
C ALA A 197 4.58 21.58 -5.48
N ASN A 198 4.28 22.75 -4.92
CA ASN A 198 4.95 24.05 -5.16
C ASN A 198 4.75 24.65 -6.58
N GLN A 199 3.96 24.06 -7.47
CA GLN A 199 3.76 24.58 -8.84
C GLN A 199 2.44 25.32 -9.04
N VAL A 200 1.47 25.11 -8.17
CA VAL A 200 0.21 25.85 -8.21
C VAL A 200 0.37 27.24 -7.61
N GLY A 201 -0.32 28.23 -8.15
CA GLY A 201 -0.20 29.65 -7.75
C GLY A 201 -0.82 30.00 -6.39
N TYR A 202 -1.15 29.02 -5.56
CA TYR A 202 -1.80 29.16 -4.26
C TYR A 202 -1.25 28.16 -3.23
N VAL A 203 -1.53 28.43 -1.96
CA VAL A 203 -1.31 27.50 -0.86
C VAL A 203 -2.66 26.98 -0.38
N HIS A 204 -2.77 25.66 -0.30
CA HIS A 204 -3.81 24.94 0.41
C HIS A 204 -3.18 24.25 1.63
N GLU A 205 -3.47 24.80 2.79
CA GLU A 205 -2.99 24.29 4.08
C GLU A 205 -4.13 24.44 5.09
N PRO A 206 -4.95 23.38 5.25
CA PRO A 206 -6.08 23.39 6.16
C PRO A 206 -5.65 23.74 7.58
N ASP A 207 -6.47 24.51 8.29
CA ASP A 207 -6.25 24.75 9.71
C ASP A 207 -6.61 23.49 10.54
N LEU A 208 -6.29 23.55 11.85
CA LEU A 208 -6.53 22.42 12.73
C LEU A 208 -8.01 22.05 12.85
N GLN A 209 -8.91 23.04 12.76
CA GLN A 209 -10.34 22.80 12.86
C GLN A 209 -10.86 22.09 11.60
N GLU A 210 -10.47 22.54 10.42
CA GLU A 210 -10.80 21.89 9.15
C GLU A 210 -10.27 20.44 9.10
N ILE A 211 -9.03 20.21 9.57
CA ILE A 211 -8.48 18.86 9.70
C ILE A 211 -9.34 17.98 10.61
N LYS A 212 -9.74 18.50 11.79
CA LYS A 212 -10.61 17.77 12.72
C LYS A 212 -11.96 17.44 12.10
N GLU A 213 -12.58 18.36 11.38
CA GLU A 213 -13.86 18.14 10.71
C GLU A 213 -13.80 17.04 9.64
N VAL A 214 -12.70 16.99 8.86
CA VAL A 214 -12.45 15.90 7.90
C VAL A 214 -12.33 14.56 8.64
N LEU A 215 -11.58 14.52 9.73
CA LEU A 215 -11.38 13.29 10.52
C LEU A 215 -12.66 12.83 11.23
N ASP A 216 -13.41 13.73 11.83
CA ASP A 216 -14.69 13.45 12.49
C ASP A 216 -15.73 12.92 11.50
N ARG A 217 -15.79 13.51 10.30
CA ARG A 217 -16.62 13.02 9.22
C ARG A 217 -16.26 11.58 8.85
N ALA A 218 -14.98 11.28 8.69
CA ALA A 218 -14.50 9.94 8.33
C ALA A 218 -14.88 8.89 9.38
N VAL A 219 -14.80 9.19 10.67
CA VAL A 219 -15.18 8.23 11.74
C VAL A 219 -16.70 8.18 11.96
N SER A 220 -17.47 9.18 11.50
CA SER A 220 -18.91 9.19 11.60
C SER A 220 -19.62 8.26 10.62
N PHE A 221 -18.97 7.88 9.52
CA PHE A 221 -19.53 6.95 8.55
C PHE A 221 -19.80 5.58 9.15
N LYS A 222 -20.91 4.98 8.73
CA LYS A 222 -21.29 3.62 9.11
C LYS A 222 -21.38 2.73 7.88
N PRO A 223 -20.84 1.50 7.92
CA PRO A 223 -19.99 0.93 8.97
C PRO A 223 -18.62 1.61 9.00
N ARG A 224 -18.04 1.77 10.19
CA ARG A 224 -16.70 2.36 10.35
C ARG A 224 -15.65 1.50 9.65
N ARG A 225 -14.81 2.12 8.82
CA ARG A 225 -13.95 1.41 7.91
C ARG A 225 -12.53 1.89 7.84
N GLN A 226 -12.38 3.22 7.92
CA GLN A 226 -11.04 3.78 7.97
C GLN A 226 -10.51 3.60 9.38
N ILE A 227 -9.73 2.58 9.56
CA ILE A 227 -8.99 2.34 10.79
C ILE A 227 -7.55 2.83 10.69
N ILE A 228 -7.08 3.09 9.47
CA ILE A 228 -5.75 3.59 9.18
C ILE A 228 -5.90 4.99 8.58
N ILE A 229 -5.10 5.93 9.07
CA ILE A 229 -4.95 7.24 8.45
C ILE A 229 -3.53 7.43 7.94
N LEU A 230 -3.40 8.03 6.77
CA LEU A 230 -2.15 8.44 6.15
C LEU A 230 -2.17 9.96 5.95
N PHE A 231 -1.46 10.70 6.77
CA PHE A 231 -1.23 12.12 6.53
C PHE A 231 -0.27 12.30 5.36
N SER A 232 -0.65 13.14 4.41
CA SER A 232 0.02 13.34 3.13
C SER A 232 -0.02 14.82 2.72
N GLY A 233 0.17 15.09 1.44
CA GLY A 233 0.20 16.42 0.83
C GLY A 233 1.41 16.58 -0.07
N GLY A 234 2.02 17.76 -0.06
CA GLY A 234 3.37 17.93 -0.58
C GLY A 234 4.36 17.24 0.38
N GLU A 235 4.64 17.88 1.50
CA GLU A 235 5.34 17.27 2.64
C GLU A 235 4.55 17.57 3.93
N PRO A 236 3.88 16.59 4.53
CA PRO A 236 2.97 16.83 5.65
C PRO A 236 3.66 17.42 6.88
N THR A 237 4.95 17.14 7.08
CA THR A 237 5.70 17.67 8.21
C THR A 237 5.98 19.17 8.15
N LEU A 238 5.68 19.83 7.02
CA LEU A 238 5.73 21.28 6.90
C LEU A 238 4.51 21.97 7.50
N SER A 239 3.38 21.27 7.60
CA SER A 239 2.19 21.81 8.26
C SER A 239 2.50 22.10 9.74
N PRO A 240 2.15 23.30 10.25
CA PRO A 240 2.31 23.60 11.68
C PRO A 240 1.45 22.69 12.56
N HIS A 241 0.37 22.14 12.00
CA HIS A 241 -0.60 21.30 12.69
C HIS A 241 -0.30 19.80 12.62
N PHE A 242 0.86 19.38 12.07
CA PHE A 242 1.16 17.96 11.87
C PHE A 242 1.07 17.13 13.16
N LEU A 243 1.73 17.57 14.25
CA LEU A 243 1.74 16.83 15.52
C LEU A 243 0.36 16.82 16.18
N GLU A 244 -0.35 17.93 16.12
CA GLU A 244 -1.71 18.08 16.65
C GLU A 244 -2.72 17.21 15.89
N ALA A 245 -2.61 17.14 14.57
CA ALA A 245 -3.43 16.27 13.72
C ALA A 245 -3.20 14.78 14.04
N VAL A 246 -1.94 14.39 14.24
CA VAL A 246 -1.59 13.03 14.68
C VAL A 246 -2.20 12.72 16.05
N ALA A 247 -2.07 13.62 17.03
CA ALA A 247 -2.62 13.45 18.36
C ALA A 247 -4.16 13.39 18.35
N TYR A 248 -4.79 14.22 17.53
CA TYR A 248 -6.24 14.19 17.37
C TYR A 248 -6.74 12.90 16.73
N ALA A 249 -6.10 12.43 15.66
CA ALA A 249 -6.45 11.15 15.03
C ALA A 249 -6.37 9.98 16.03
N LYS A 250 -5.36 9.97 16.91
CA LYS A 250 -5.24 8.99 18.00
C LYS A 250 -6.41 9.11 18.99
N SER A 251 -6.77 10.33 19.39
CA SER A 251 -7.81 10.56 20.40
C SER A 251 -9.20 10.12 19.96
N ILE A 252 -9.51 10.21 18.65
CA ILE A 252 -10.80 9.77 18.09
C ILE A 252 -10.80 8.29 17.67
N GLY A 253 -9.68 7.58 17.87
CA GLY A 253 -9.59 6.13 17.78
C GLY A 253 -9.14 5.56 16.43
N PHE A 254 -8.40 6.30 15.62
CA PHE A 254 -7.70 5.67 14.49
C PHE A 254 -6.67 4.68 15.02
N TYR A 255 -6.77 3.46 14.51
CA TYR A 255 -5.96 2.33 14.97
C TYR A 255 -4.50 2.44 14.54
N ARG A 256 -4.24 2.91 13.33
CA ARG A 256 -2.91 3.11 12.78
C ARG A 256 -2.80 4.49 12.12
N ILE A 257 -1.83 5.25 12.57
CA ILE A 257 -1.58 6.62 12.11
C ILE A 257 -0.21 6.66 11.45
N LEU A 258 -0.19 7.03 10.18
CA LEU A 258 0.98 7.01 9.31
C LEU A 258 1.19 8.39 8.66
N ALA A 259 2.40 8.63 8.16
CA ALA A 259 2.71 9.82 7.36
C ALA A 259 3.46 9.42 6.08
N ALA A 260 2.99 9.90 4.92
CA ALA A 260 3.74 9.86 3.67
C ALA A 260 4.73 11.03 3.67
N THR A 261 6.02 10.74 3.64
CA THR A 261 7.06 11.76 3.84
C THR A 261 8.29 11.51 2.99
N ASN A 262 8.97 12.59 2.64
CA ASN A 262 10.30 12.53 2.07
C ASN A 262 11.40 12.26 3.12
N GLY A 263 11.09 12.33 4.40
CA GLY A 263 11.97 11.96 5.51
C GLY A 263 12.96 13.05 5.98
N ILE A 264 13.04 14.19 5.30
CA ILE A 264 14.05 15.22 5.62
C ILE A 264 13.94 15.67 7.09
N ARG A 265 12.75 16.04 7.55
CA ARG A 265 12.55 16.52 8.92
C ARG A 265 12.83 15.43 9.97
N PHE A 266 12.48 14.18 9.66
CA PHE A 266 12.81 13.04 10.53
C PHE A 266 14.32 12.77 10.59
N ALA A 267 15.05 12.96 9.50
CA ALA A 267 16.50 12.83 9.46
C ALA A 267 17.21 13.95 10.26
N GLN A 268 16.72 15.18 10.12
CA GLN A 268 17.34 16.35 10.74
C GLN A 268 17.10 16.46 12.24
N SER A 269 16.03 15.84 12.79
CA SER A 269 15.64 16.01 14.18
C SER A 269 15.15 14.72 14.83
N GLU A 270 15.99 14.13 15.69
CA GLU A 270 15.59 13.02 16.58
C GLU A 270 14.47 13.47 17.54
N GLU A 271 14.53 14.72 18.00
CA GLU A 271 13.51 15.28 18.91
C GLU A 271 12.14 15.36 18.24
N PHE A 272 12.07 15.89 17.01
CA PHE A 272 10.81 15.89 16.25
C PHE A 272 10.29 14.47 16.03
N THR A 273 11.19 13.53 15.73
CA THR A 273 10.84 12.11 15.53
C THR A 273 10.24 11.51 16.79
N ARG A 274 10.80 11.82 17.97
CA ARG A 274 10.28 11.39 19.27
C ARG A 274 8.91 12.01 19.56
N GLN A 275 8.76 13.32 19.34
CA GLN A 275 7.48 14.03 19.50
C GLN A 275 6.37 13.47 18.60
N ALA A 276 6.69 13.14 17.34
CA ALA A 276 5.74 12.51 16.43
C ALA A 276 5.28 11.13 16.95
N ARG A 277 6.20 10.33 17.49
CA ARG A 277 5.87 9.05 18.13
C ARG A 277 4.99 9.22 19.36
N GLU A 278 5.28 10.17 20.21
CA GLU A 278 4.53 10.49 21.43
C GLU A 278 3.11 11.00 21.10
N ALA A 279 2.98 11.81 20.07
CA ALA A 279 1.69 12.24 19.53
C ALA A 279 0.83 11.06 19.05
N GLY A 280 1.45 9.95 18.64
CA GLY A 280 0.75 8.74 18.22
C GLY A 280 1.10 8.24 16.83
N LEU A 281 2.11 8.79 16.17
CA LEU A 281 2.57 8.29 14.88
C LEU A 281 3.13 6.87 15.03
N HIS A 282 2.64 5.94 14.22
CA HIS A 282 3.05 4.54 14.26
C HIS A 282 4.21 4.22 13.32
N GLY A 283 4.33 4.97 12.23
CA GLY A 283 5.35 4.77 11.22
C GLY A 283 5.18 5.69 10.03
N THR A 284 6.00 5.48 9.02
CA THR A 284 6.01 6.32 7.82
C THR A 284 5.93 5.49 6.55
N TYR A 285 5.33 6.09 5.53
CA TYR A 285 5.50 5.75 4.12
C TYR A 285 6.63 6.65 3.61
N LEU A 286 7.85 6.16 3.69
CA LEU A 286 9.06 6.90 3.34
C LEU A 286 9.35 6.73 1.84
N GLN A 287 9.34 7.82 1.08
CA GLN A 287 9.80 7.81 -0.31
C GLN A 287 11.24 7.30 -0.37
N PHE A 288 11.52 6.30 -1.24
CA PHE A 288 12.79 5.59 -1.28
C PHE A 288 13.00 4.93 -2.65
N ASP A 289 13.72 5.59 -3.57
CA ASP A 289 13.76 5.18 -4.98
C ASP A 289 15.06 4.48 -5.39
N GLY A 290 16.02 4.33 -4.49
CA GLY A 290 17.28 3.65 -4.74
C GLY A 290 18.16 3.60 -3.50
N ILE A 291 19.14 2.71 -3.51
CA ILE A 291 20.04 2.42 -2.38
C ILE A 291 21.34 3.24 -2.38
N SER A 292 21.45 4.25 -3.22
CA SER A 292 22.58 5.18 -3.25
C SER A 292 22.13 6.60 -3.57
N ASN A 293 22.99 7.58 -3.30
CA ASN A 293 22.71 8.97 -3.64
C ASN A 293 22.59 9.17 -5.17
N GLU A 294 23.39 8.44 -5.94
CA GLU A 294 23.36 8.48 -7.40
C GLU A 294 22.00 8.05 -7.95
N LYS A 295 21.47 6.93 -7.47
CA LYS A 295 20.16 6.38 -7.90
C LYS A 295 18.97 7.24 -7.50
N ASN A 296 19.17 8.21 -6.60
CA ASN A 296 18.15 9.16 -6.16
C ASN A 296 18.28 10.56 -6.81
N GLN A 297 19.22 10.79 -7.74
CA GLN A 297 19.50 12.13 -8.31
C GLN A 297 18.29 12.75 -9.02
N HIS A 298 17.44 11.93 -9.64
CA HIS A 298 16.21 12.40 -10.31
C HIS A 298 15.25 13.14 -9.35
N ARG A 299 15.42 12.99 -8.03
CA ARG A 299 14.64 13.74 -7.02
C ARG A 299 15.24 15.13 -6.70
N GLY A 300 16.36 15.49 -7.30
CA GLY A 300 16.95 16.82 -7.21
C GLY A 300 17.71 17.14 -5.91
N VAL A 301 17.90 16.18 -5.02
CA VAL A 301 18.66 16.29 -3.76
C VAL A 301 19.90 15.39 -3.85
N ARG A 302 21.11 15.96 -3.61
CA ARG A 302 22.35 15.23 -3.84
C ARG A 302 22.61 14.10 -2.85
N ASN A 303 22.34 14.31 -1.56
CA ASN A 303 22.57 13.34 -0.50
C ASN A 303 21.28 12.67 -0.02
N LEU A 304 20.36 12.39 -0.95
CA LEU A 304 19.01 11.94 -0.56
C LEU A 304 19.01 10.56 0.10
N PHE A 305 19.86 9.64 -0.33
CA PHE A 305 19.97 8.32 0.32
C PHE A 305 20.45 8.45 1.77
N ASP A 306 21.43 9.33 2.06
CA ASP A 306 21.91 9.56 3.42
C ASP A 306 20.80 10.13 4.30
N VAL A 307 19.96 11.01 3.74
CA VAL A 307 18.76 11.51 4.43
C VAL A 307 17.80 10.37 4.76
N LYS A 308 17.54 9.46 3.81
CA LYS A 308 16.65 8.31 4.03
C LYS A 308 17.21 7.38 5.11
N ALA A 309 18.50 7.07 5.03
CA ALA A 309 19.18 6.22 6.00
C ALA A 309 19.09 6.80 7.42
N GLN A 310 19.36 8.09 7.57
CA GLN A 310 19.25 8.76 8.87
C GLN A 310 17.81 8.84 9.37
N ALA A 311 16.84 9.07 8.49
CA ALA A 311 15.42 9.07 8.85
C ALA A 311 14.97 7.70 9.35
N ILE A 312 15.32 6.61 8.66
CA ILE A 312 15.02 5.22 9.07
C ILE A 312 15.60 4.94 10.46
N GLU A 313 16.85 5.37 10.69
CA GLU A 313 17.52 5.16 11.98
C GLU A 313 16.82 5.92 13.12
N ASN A 314 16.52 7.21 12.93
CA ASN A 314 15.84 8.02 13.93
C ASN A 314 14.44 7.48 14.25
N MET A 315 13.70 7.04 13.22
CA MET A 315 12.39 6.40 13.40
C MET A 315 12.49 5.08 14.16
N ALA A 316 13.49 4.25 13.86
CA ALA A 316 13.72 3.00 14.56
C ALA A 316 14.05 3.21 16.03
N ARG A 317 14.91 4.20 16.35
CA ARG A 317 15.24 4.60 17.74
C ARG A 317 14.00 5.09 18.50
N ALA A 318 13.09 5.79 17.83
CA ALA A 318 11.81 6.20 18.40
C ALA A 318 10.78 5.05 18.51
N GLY A 319 11.12 3.83 18.09
CA GLY A 319 10.22 2.66 18.12
C GLY A 319 9.15 2.69 17.03
N MET A 320 9.41 3.38 15.93
CA MET A 320 8.56 3.39 14.73
C MET A 320 9.11 2.44 13.67
N LYS A 321 8.23 1.96 12.81
CA LYS A 321 8.57 1.14 11.64
C LYS A 321 8.43 1.94 10.36
N THR A 322 9.31 1.66 9.40
CA THR A 322 9.29 2.31 8.09
C THR A 322 8.74 1.39 7.03
N THR A 323 7.85 1.92 6.20
CA THR A 323 7.49 1.35 4.90
C THR A 323 8.27 2.12 3.83
N LEU A 324 9.08 1.43 3.04
CA LEU A 324 9.77 2.04 1.90
C LEU A 324 8.79 2.14 0.74
N VAL A 325 8.69 3.31 0.14
CA VAL A 325 7.79 3.57 -1.00
C VAL A 325 8.61 4.04 -2.18
N THR A 326 8.63 3.22 -3.23
CA THR A 326 9.42 3.46 -4.44
C THR A 326 8.50 3.79 -5.60
N THR A 327 8.63 4.95 -6.20
CA THR A 327 8.03 5.21 -7.51
C THR A 327 8.91 4.56 -8.57
N VAL A 328 8.41 3.50 -9.22
CA VAL A 328 9.17 2.79 -10.25
C VAL A 328 8.86 3.39 -11.61
N VAL A 329 9.91 3.88 -12.27
CA VAL A 329 9.85 4.45 -13.61
C VAL A 329 10.76 3.64 -14.51
N ASN A 330 10.19 3.08 -15.58
CA ASN A 330 11.01 2.42 -16.59
C ASN A 330 12.06 3.39 -17.14
N THR A 331 13.27 2.94 -17.41
CA THR A 331 14.44 3.74 -17.85
C THR A 331 15.09 4.64 -16.78
N ILE A 332 14.56 4.68 -15.54
CA ILE A 332 15.15 5.51 -14.47
C ILE A 332 15.66 4.63 -13.31
N ASN A 333 14.80 3.83 -12.69
CA ASN A 333 15.15 3.08 -11.49
C ASN A 333 14.54 1.67 -11.41
N GLN A 334 14.09 1.11 -12.53
CA GLN A 334 13.57 -0.26 -12.56
C GLN A 334 14.62 -1.31 -12.18
N ASP A 335 15.90 -0.99 -12.27
CA ASP A 335 17.02 -1.83 -11.87
C ASP A 335 17.28 -1.79 -10.34
N GLU A 336 16.68 -0.86 -9.62
CA GLU A 336 16.84 -0.70 -8.17
C GLU A 336 15.85 -1.55 -7.34
N ILE A 337 14.82 -2.14 -7.96
CA ILE A 337 13.75 -2.83 -7.20
C ILE A 337 14.27 -4.05 -6.42
N GLY A 338 15.15 -4.85 -7.00
CA GLY A 338 15.82 -5.96 -6.31
C GLY A 338 16.72 -5.48 -5.19
N PRO A 339 17.69 -4.58 -5.45
CA PRO A 339 18.53 -3.96 -4.42
C PRO A 339 17.74 -3.35 -3.25
N ILE A 340 16.59 -2.69 -3.50
CA ILE A 340 15.73 -2.15 -2.44
C ILE A 340 15.12 -3.28 -1.59
N VAL A 341 14.67 -4.38 -2.20
CA VAL A 341 14.16 -5.54 -1.43
C VAL A 341 15.28 -6.16 -0.59
N GLU A 342 16.49 -6.31 -1.13
CA GLU A 342 17.64 -6.81 -0.38
C GLU A 342 18.03 -5.90 0.78
N PHE A 343 18.04 -4.58 0.56
CA PHE A 343 18.24 -3.61 1.62
C PHE A 343 17.19 -3.76 2.73
N ALA A 344 15.91 -3.90 2.37
CA ALA A 344 14.83 -4.08 3.34
C ALA A 344 14.96 -5.40 4.12
N MET A 345 15.34 -6.50 3.46
CA MET A 345 15.59 -7.79 4.12
C MET A 345 16.75 -7.72 5.12
N ARG A 346 17.84 -7.06 4.78
CA ARG A 346 18.99 -6.86 5.69
C ARG A 346 18.65 -5.96 6.88
N ASN A 347 17.64 -5.11 6.74
CA ASN A 347 17.18 -4.15 7.75
C ASN A 347 15.76 -4.44 8.25
N VAL A 348 15.33 -5.69 8.22
CA VAL A 348 13.93 -6.12 8.50
C VAL A 348 13.45 -5.78 9.92
N ASP A 349 14.34 -5.43 10.82
CA ASP A 349 13.97 -4.94 12.16
C ASP A 349 13.51 -3.47 12.14
N LYS A 350 13.93 -2.70 11.16
CA LYS A 350 13.63 -1.26 10.99
C LYS A 350 12.61 -1.03 9.87
N VAL A 351 12.67 -1.87 8.82
CA VAL A 351 11.78 -1.83 7.65
C VAL A 351 10.81 -3.00 7.71
N GLN A 352 9.51 -2.72 7.60
CA GLN A 352 8.48 -3.76 7.67
C GLN A 352 7.85 -4.11 6.32
N THR A 353 7.87 -3.16 5.39
CA THR A 353 7.19 -3.29 4.09
C THR A 353 7.97 -2.50 3.03
N VAL A 354 8.00 -3.03 1.82
CA VAL A 354 8.40 -2.32 0.61
C VAL A 354 7.20 -2.23 -0.30
N VAL A 355 6.86 -1.02 -0.74
CA VAL A 355 5.76 -0.77 -1.67
C VAL A 355 6.32 -0.16 -2.94
N PHE A 356 6.24 -0.89 -4.03
CA PHE A 356 6.57 -0.40 -5.36
C PHE A 356 5.33 0.22 -5.99
N GLN A 357 5.45 1.45 -6.42
CA GLN A 357 4.39 2.19 -7.09
C GLN A 357 4.82 2.44 -8.54
N PRO A 358 4.40 1.59 -9.49
CA PRO A 358 4.57 1.90 -10.90
C PRO A 358 4.07 3.30 -11.20
N ILE A 359 4.81 4.04 -12.05
CA ILE A 359 4.51 5.43 -12.35
C ILE A 359 3.07 5.62 -12.85
N SER A 360 2.43 6.65 -12.35
CA SER A 360 1.19 7.23 -12.84
C SER A 360 1.51 8.60 -13.39
N PHE A 361 1.18 8.85 -14.64
CA PHE A 361 1.41 10.15 -15.28
C PHE A 361 0.31 11.13 -14.88
N THR A 362 0.52 11.75 -13.73
CA THR A 362 -0.39 12.70 -13.10
C THR A 362 0.41 13.77 -12.36
N GLY A 363 -0.24 14.84 -11.95
CA GLY A 363 0.44 15.96 -11.30
C GLY A 363 1.44 16.61 -12.24
N ARG A 364 2.72 16.64 -11.86
CA ARG A 364 3.79 17.27 -12.69
C ARG A 364 4.01 16.57 -14.03
N ASP A 365 3.73 15.28 -14.08
CA ASP A 365 4.00 14.45 -15.26
C ASP A 365 2.74 14.24 -16.13
N GLU A 366 1.64 14.96 -15.86
CA GLU A 366 0.39 14.80 -16.61
C GLU A 366 0.50 15.25 -18.07
N SER A 367 1.36 16.21 -18.38
CA SER A 367 1.58 16.73 -19.74
C SER A 367 2.72 16.01 -20.49
N ILE A 368 3.04 14.79 -20.12
CA ILE A 368 4.10 14.00 -20.75
C ILE A 368 3.76 13.65 -22.21
N ASP A 369 4.75 13.70 -23.08
CA ASP A 369 4.58 13.27 -24.46
C ASP A 369 4.44 11.75 -24.60
N ASP A 370 3.81 11.29 -25.68
CA ASP A 370 3.50 9.88 -25.91
C ASP A 370 4.74 8.97 -25.98
N ALA A 371 5.84 9.45 -26.54
CA ALA A 371 7.07 8.67 -26.69
C ALA A 371 7.71 8.43 -25.30
N THR A 372 7.83 9.49 -24.52
CA THR A 372 8.36 9.42 -23.16
C THR A 372 7.44 8.58 -22.25
N ARG A 373 6.12 8.79 -22.33
CA ARG A 373 5.12 8.01 -21.58
C ARG A 373 5.25 6.51 -21.90
N SER A 374 5.30 6.16 -23.17
CA SER A 374 5.44 4.76 -23.60
C SER A 374 6.75 4.13 -23.12
N ALA A 375 7.86 4.87 -23.16
CA ALA A 375 9.17 4.40 -22.70
C ALA A 375 9.22 4.22 -21.18
N GLN A 376 8.54 5.08 -20.42
CA GLN A 376 8.55 5.08 -18.95
C GLN A 376 7.43 4.24 -18.33
N ARG A 377 6.45 3.77 -19.12
CA ARG A 377 5.37 2.94 -18.62
C ARG A 377 5.90 1.66 -17.95
N TYR A 378 5.41 1.36 -16.74
CA TYR A 378 5.83 0.23 -15.95
C TYR A 378 4.61 -0.44 -15.27
N PRO A 379 4.05 -1.52 -15.83
CA PRO A 379 2.92 -2.22 -15.24
C PRO A 379 3.31 -3.20 -14.14
N LEU A 380 2.34 -3.60 -13.29
CA LEU A 380 2.55 -4.56 -12.20
C LEU A 380 3.08 -5.92 -12.67
N SER A 381 2.68 -6.37 -13.86
CA SER A 381 3.18 -7.62 -14.43
C SER A 381 4.68 -7.57 -14.74
N GLN A 382 5.20 -6.41 -15.14
CA GLN A 382 6.64 -6.22 -15.33
C GLN A 382 7.37 -6.20 -13.98
N LEU A 383 6.80 -5.54 -12.95
CA LEU A 383 7.38 -5.52 -11.61
C LEU A 383 7.67 -6.92 -11.08
N VAL A 384 6.73 -7.85 -11.21
CA VAL A 384 6.90 -9.20 -10.66
C VAL A 384 7.92 -10.02 -11.45
N GLU A 385 8.02 -9.82 -12.77
CA GLU A 385 9.02 -10.47 -13.61
C GLU A 385 10.43 -9.90 -13.35
N ASP A 386 10.56 -8.58 -13.25
CA ASP A 386 11.85 -7.94 -12.97
C ASP A 386 12.36 -8.33 -11.57
N LEU A 387 11.49 -8.38 -10.55
CA LEU A 387 11.86 -8.89 -9.23
C LEU A 387 12.27 -10.36 -9.25
N LYS A 388 11.62 -11.20 -10.08
CA LYS A 388 12.09 -12.57 -10.29
C LYS A 388 13.51 -12.57 -10.84
N GLY A 389 13.79 -11.77 -11.87
CA GLY A 389 15.12 -11.66 -12.47
C GLY A 389 16.17 -11.15 -11.48
N GLN A 390 15.89 -10.01 -10.83
CA GLN A 390 16.85 -9.35 -9.94
C GLN A 390 17.08 -10.10 -8.61
N LEU A 391 16.17 -10.97 -8.20
CA LEU A 391 16.30 -11.82 -6.99
C LEU A 391 16.64 -13.28 -7.32
N ASN A 392 17.36 -13.49 -8.43
CA ASN A 392 17.92 -14.79 -8.83
C ASN A 392 16.88 -15.93 -8.95
N GLY A 393 15.69 -15.63 -9.45
CA GLY A 393 14.63 -16.60 -9.69
C GLY A 393 13.98 -17.19 -8.43
N LYS A 394 14.25 -16.63 -7.25
CA LYS A 394 13.67 -17.13 -5.99
C LYS A 394 12.18 -16.79 -5.85
N LEU A 395 11.72 -15.67 -6.46
CA LEU A 395 10.32 -15.28 -6.53
C LEU A 395 9.69 -15.73 -7.85
N GLU A 396 8.62 -16.51 -7.76
CA GLU A 396 7.89 -17.00 -8.92
C GLU A 396 6.57 -16.24 -9.07
N PRO A 397 6.34 -15.47 -10.18
CA PRO A 397 5.13 -14.66 -10.37
C PRO A 397 3.84 -15.44 -10.17
N MET A 398 3.77 -16.65 -10.73
CA MET A 398 2.55 -17.47 -10.68
C MET A 398 2.33 -18.21 -9.36
N ARG A 399 3.30 -18.24 -8.45
CA ARG A 399 3.19 -18.90 -7.14
C ARG A 399 3.16 -17.91 -5.99
N ASP A 400 4.03 -16.89 -6.03
CA ASP A 400 4.37 -16.11 -4.85
C ASP A 400 3.64 -14.75 -4.78
N TRP A 401 2.92 -14.36 -5.83
CA TRP A 401 2.22 -13.08 -5.88
C TRP A 401 0.71 -13.25 -5.89
N PHE A 402 0.04 -12.45 -5.07
CA PHE A 402 -1.41 -12.46 -4.91
C PHE A 402 -1.97 -11.04 -4.96
N PRO A 403 -3.19 -10.84 -5.49
CA PRO A 403 -3.81 -9.52 -5.44
C PRO A 403 -4.13 -9.13 -4.00
N LEU A 404 -3.99 -7.84 -3.68
CA LEU A 404 -4.34 -7.28 -2.37
C LEU A 404 -5.80 -7.56 -1.99
N SER A 405 -6.68 -7.68 -2.98
CA SER A 405 -8.09 -8.02 -2.77
C SER A 405 -8.34 -9.38 -2.11
N THR A 406 -7.36 -10.30 -2.09
CA THR A 406 -7.48 -11.56 -1.34
C THR A 406 -7.65 -11.34 0.16
N TYR A 407 -7.15 -10.23 0.72
CA TYR A 407 -7.36 -9.87 2.13
C TYR A 407 -8.83 -9.60 2.49
N SER A 408 -9.69 -9.39 1.51
CA SER A 408 -11.12 -9.11 1.75
C SER A 408 -11.84 -10.24 2.49
N ALA A 409 -11.44 -11.49 2.28
CA ALA A 409 -12.00 -12.62 3.01
C ALA A 409 -11.75 -12.53 4.53
N PHE A 410 -10.62 -11.95 4.94
CA PHE A 410 -10.31 -11.72 6.35
C PHE A 410 -11.23 -10.69 7.00
N THR A 411 -11.68 -9.67 6.28
CA THR A 411 -12.58 -8.66 6.83
C THR A 411 -13.83 -9.29 7.44
N SER A 412 -14.46 -10.19 6.69
CA SER A 412 -15.70 -10.83 7.15
C SER A 412 -15.47 -11.77 8.35
N ILE A 413 -14.33 -12.47 8.39
CA ILE A 413 -13.95 -13.27 9.56
C ILE A 413 -13.72 -12.38 10.77
N MET A 414 -13.05 -11.25 10.61
CA MET A 414 -12.78 -10.32 11.71
C MET A 414 -14.06 -9.78 12.32
N ASP A 415 -15.07 -9.47 11.50
CA ASP A 415 -16.37 -9.04 11.98
C ASP A 415 -17.04 -10.11 12.84
N ILE A 416 -16.93 -11.39 12.43
CA ILE A 416 -17.45 -12.51 13.20
C ILE A 416 -16.71 -12.67 14.55
N LEU A 417 -15.38 -12.57 14.52
CA LEU A 417 -14.53 -12.78 15.70
C LEU A 417 -14.61 -11.63 16.70
N GLN A 418 -14.76 -10.40 16.24
CA GLN A 418 -14.97 -9.23 17.09
C GLN A 418 -16.35 -9.25 17.74
N GLY A 419 -17.36 -9.74 17.03
CA GLY A 419 -18.71 -9.89 17.53
C GLY A 419 -19.48 -8.55 17.69
N PRO A 420 -20.67 -8.59 18.32
CA PRO A 420 -21.60 -7.46 18.35
C PRO A 420 -21.12 -6.25 19.19
N GLN A 421 -20.12 -6.42 20.03
CA GLN A 421 -19.59 -5.37 20.88
C GLN A 421 -18.41 -4.62 20.27
N ALA A 422 -17.97 -4.99 19.06
CA ALA A 422 -16.88 -4.31 18.38
C ALA A 422 -17.24 -2.84 18.12
N SER A 423 -16.31 -1.95 18.45
CA SER A 423 -16.45 -0.50 18.19
C SER A 423 -16.03 -0.13 16.77
N TRP A 424 -15.14 -0.91 16.16
CA TRP A 424 -14.55 -0.69 14.86
C TRP A 424 -14.72 -1.90 13.93
N GLY A 425 -14.96 -1.62 12.63
CA GLY A 425 -14.78 -2.63 11.61
C GLY A 425 -13.30 -2.87 11.29
N TRP A 426 -13.02 -4.00 10.70
CA TRP A 426 -11.69 -4.28 10.16
C TRP A 426 -11.52 -3.65 8.78
N SER A 427 -10.29 -3.30 8.41
CA SER A 427 -10.01 -2.76 7.08
C SER A 427 -10.36 -3.76 5.98
N ALA A 428 -11.09 -3.28 4.99
CA ALA A 428 -11.52 -4.08 3.84
C ALA A 428 -10.64 -3.77 2.63
N CYS A 429 -9.82 -4.72 2.20
CA CYS A 429 -9.06 -4.60 0.96
C CYS A 429 -9.85 -5.16 -0.22
N ASN A 430 -11.03 -4.62 -0.48
CA ASN A 430 -11.90 -5.01 -1.61
C ASN A 430 -11.57 -4.25 -2.90
N CYS A 431 -10.33 -3.78 -3.06
CA CYS A 431 -9.92 -3.11 -4.28
C CYS A 431 -10.00 -4.04 -5.50
N HIS A 432 -10.03 -3.44 -6.68
CA HIS A 432 -9.91 -4.20 -7.92
C HIS A 432 -8.59 -4.99 -7.92
N PRO A 433 -8.55 -6.24 -8.40
CA PRO A 433 -7.35 -7.06 -8.37
C PRO A 433 -6.15 -6.43 -9.08
N ASP A 434 -6.38 -5.65 -10.15
CA ASP A 434 -5.33 -4.95 -10.89
C ASP A 434 -4.81 -3.68 -10.17
N CYS A 435 -5.34 -3.33 -9.00
CA CYS A 435 -4.83 -2.20 -8.23
C CYS A 435 -3.54 -2.52 -7.49
N GLY A 436 -3.32 -3.78 -7.10
CA GLY A 436 -2.09 -4.13 -6.40
C GLY A 436 -1.94 -5.60 -6.09
N VAL A 437 -0.70 -5.99 -5.96
CA VAL A 437 -0.27 -7.36 -5.65
C VAL A 437 0.72 -7.35 -4.48
N PHE A 438 0.85 -8.47 -3.80
CA PHE A 438 1.79 -8.60 -2.70
C PHE A 438 2.42 -9.99 -2.62
N THR A 439 3.57 -10.04 -1.95
CA THR A 439 4.22 -11.26 -1.50
C THR A 439 4.77 -11.08 -0.09
N LEU A 440 5.02 -12.20 0.62
CA LEU A 440 5.60 -12.19 1.95
C LEU A 440 6.91 -12.98 1.93
N LEU A 441 7.98 -12.33 2.38
CA LEU A 441 9.30 -12.92 2.48
C LEU A 441 9.60 -13.24 3.95
N VAL A 442 9.97 -14.48 4.21
CA VAL A 442 10.43 -14.93 5.53
C VAL A 442 11.94 -14.82 5.54
N VAL A 443 12.47 -13.98 6.43
CA VAL A 443 13.89 -13.61 6.47
C VAL A 443 14.49 -14.02 7.81
N ASN A 444 15.60 -14.72 7.79
CA ASN A 444 16.42 -15.01 8.96
C ASN A 444 17.34 -13.81 9.24
N ARG A 445 17.13 -13.15 10.39
CA ARG A 445 17.91 -11.96 10.79
C ARG A 445 19.39 -12.18 10.95
N ARG A 446 19.78 -13.41 11.33
CA ARG A 446 21.16 -13.75 11.66
C ARG A 446 21.97 -14.14 10.43
N THR A 447 21.35 -14.97 9.57
CA THR A 447 22.05 -15.51 8.40
C THR A 447 21.80 -14.71 7.13
N GLY A 448 20.73 -13.88 7.08
CA GLY A 448 20.27 -13.23 5.86
C GLY A 448 19.56 -14.18 4.88
N GLU A 449 19.39 -15.45 5.24
CA GLU A 449 18.62 -16.41 4.43
C GLU A 449 17.16 -15.97 4.34
N TRP A 450 16.57 -16.11 3.17
CA TRP A 450 15.18 -15.78 2.97
C TRP A 450 14.48 -16.72 1.98
N ILE A 451 13.17 -16.84 2.17
CA ILE A 451 12.31 -17.68 1.36
C ILE A 451 10.93 -17.05 1.24
N PRO A 452 10.25 -17.10 0.06
CA PRO A 452 8.86 -16.68 -0.03
C PRO A 452 7.96 -17.57 0.86
N LEU A 453 7.07 -16.93 1.65
CA LEU A 453 6.13 -17.65 2.51
C LEU A 453 5.28 -18.64 1.72
N PHE A 454 4.85 -18.23 0.54
CA PHE A 454 3.91 -18.99 -0.28
C PHE A 454 4.54 -20.23 -0.95
N LYS A 455 5.84 -20.40 -0.85
CA LYS A 455 6.52 -21.66 -1.22
C LYS A 455 6.14 -22.80 -0.27
N PHE A 456 5.99 -22.52 1.02
CA PHE A 456 5.68 -23.51 2.06
C PHE A 456 4.33 -23.30 2.75
N PHE A 457 3.52 -22.33 2.27
CA PHE A 457 2.16 -22.09 2.71
C PHE A 457 1.24 -21.92 1.50
N ASP A 458 0.26 -22.82 1.35
CA ASP A 458 -0.71 -22.76 0.26
C ASP A 458 -1.75 -21.67 0.49
N TYR A 459 -1.38 -20.43 0.16
CA TYR A 459 -2.19 -19.25 0.44
C TYR A 459 -3.48 -19.23 -0.36
N GLU A 460 -3.47 -19.68 -1.63
CA GLU A 460 -4.69 -19.71 -2.45
C GLU A 460 -5.74 -20.63 -1.82
N ARG A 461 -5.35 -21.85 -1.48
CA ARG A 461 -6.23 -22.81 -0.82
C ARG A 461 -6.69 -22.31 0.54
N PHE A 462 -5.79 -21.69 1.29
CA PHE A 462 -6.13 -21.08 2.58
C PHE A 462 -7.19 -19.98 2.43
N MET A 463 -7.10 -19.11 1.43
CA MET A 463 -8.11 -18.06 1.21
C MET A 463 -9.48 -18.63 0.79
N ARG A 464 -9.49 -19.73 0.04
CA ARG A 464 -10.72 -20.47 -0.26
C ARG A 464 -11.35 -21.06 1.01
N ASP A 465 -10.51 -21.62 1.89
CA ASP A 465 -10.96 -22.11 3.21
C ASP A 465 -11.53 -20.97 4.07
N VAL A 466 -10.84 -19.83 4.11
CA VAL A 466 -11.30 -18.63 4.82
C VAL A 466 -12.66 -18.17 4.30
N LYS A 467 -12.87 -18.19 2.98
CA LYS A 467 -14.16 -17.89 2.39
C LYS A 467 -15.26 -18.87 2.84
N ILE A 468 -14.97 -20.16 2.82
CA ILE A 468 -15.91 -21.20 3.29
C ILE A 468 -16.25 -20.98 4.76
N ILE A 469 -15.26 -20.74 5.62
CA ILE A 469 -15.46 -20.45 7.03
C ILE A 469 -16.39 -19.24 7.20
N THR A 470 -16.16 -18.18 6.43
CA THR A 470 -16.98 -16.96 6.49
C THR A 470 -18.42 -17.23 6.08
N ASP A 471 -18.61 -18.01 5.02
CA ASP A 471 -19.96 -18.31 4.50
C ASP A 471 -20.76 -19.26 5.39
N THR A 472 -20.07 -20.10 6.18
CA THR A 472 -20.67 -21.13 7.06
C THR A 472 -20.45 -20.87 8.56
N ALA A 473 -19.96 -19.70 8.96
CA ALA A 473 -19.63 -19.41 10.37
C ALA A 473 -20.85 -19.53 11.29
N ARG A 474 -20.66 -20.16 12.44
CA ARG A 474 -21.71 -20.45 13.44
C ARG A 474 -21.38 -20.00 14.86
N GLY A 475 -20.45 -19.07 14.98
CA GLY A 475 -20.03 -18.51 16.25
C GLY A 475 -18.52 -18.43 16.37
N LYS A 476 -18.07 -17.62 17.32
CA LYS A 476 -16.67 -17.24 17.47
C LYS A 476 -15.73 -18.41 17.67
N LEU A 477 -16.00 -19.26 18.67
CA LEU A 477 -15.10 -20.38 19.03
C LEU A 477 -14.92 -21.38 17.88
N LEU A 478 -16.02 -21.70 17.20
CA LEU A 478 -15.97 -22.60 16.05
C LEU A 478 -15.20 -21.99 14.89
N THR A 479 -15.41 -20.71 14.61
CA THR A 479 -14.68 -19.97 13.60
C THR A 479 -13.18 -19.91 13.90
N GLU A 480 -12.78 -19.68 15.15
CA GLU A 480 -11.37 -19.70 15.57
C GLU A 480 -10.75 -21.09 15.35
N ALA A 481 -11.46 -22.15 15.74
CA ALA A 481 -10.99 -23.52 15.55
C ALA A 481 -10.85 -23.88 14.05
N GLN A 482 -11.84 -23.51 13.23
CA GLN A 482 -11.79 -23.71 11.78
C GLN A 482 -10.64 -22.93 11.13
N LEU A 483 -10.42 -21.68 11.54
CA LEU A 483 -9.32 -20.87 11.06
C LEU A 483 -7.95 -21.49 11.43
N ALA A 484 -7.80 -21.96 12.67
CA ALA A 484 -6.58 -22.66 13.08
C ALA A 484 -6.32 -23.92 12.25
N MET A 485 -7.35 -24.72 12.00
CA MET A 485 -7.24 -25.90 11.13
C MET A 485 -6.91 -25.52 9.69
N ALA A 486 -7.52 -24.45 9.15
CA ALA A 486 -7.20 -23.97 7.81
C ALA A 486 -5.74 -23.55 7.70
N VAL A 487 -5.16 -22.87 8.70
CA VAL A 487 -3.73 -22.56 8.73
C VAL A 487 -2.90 -23.84 8.74
N LEU A 488 -3.18 -24.77 9.65
CA LEU A 488 -2.40 -26.01 9.79
C LEU A 488 -2.41 -26.86 8.54
N ARG A 489 -3.58 -27.05 7.90
CA ARG A 489 -3.69 -27.92 6.71
C ARG A 489 -3.04 -27.34 5.45
N ASN A 490 -2.82 -26.03 5.42
CA ASN A 490 -2.20 -25.36 4.27
C ASN A 490 -0.69 -25.08 4.48
N PHE A 491 -0.15 -25.45 5.63
CA PHE A 491 1.29 -25.40 5.90
C PHE A 491 1.99 -26.63 5.35
N ARG A 492 3.16 -26.45 4.71
CA ARG A 492 4.00 -27.50 4.13
C ARG A 492 5.33 -27.56 4.89
N PRO A 493 5.41 -28.35 5.96
CA PRO A 493 6.58 -28.35 6.84
C PRO A 493 7.87 -28.86 6.17
N ASP A 494 7.75 -29.68 5.14
CA ASP A 494 8.85 -30.20 4.34
C ASP A 494 9.55 -29.13 3.47
N GLN A 495 8.83 -28.04 3.18
CA GLN A 495 9.33 -26.91 2.38
C GLN A 495 9.65 -25.69 3.22
N ALA A 496 9.28 -25.69 4.49
CA ALA A 496 9.57 -24.60 5.41
C ALA A 496 11.07 -24.55 5.75
N PRO A 497 11.64 -23.34 5.97
CA PRO A 497 13.02 -23.22 6.36
C PRO A 497 13.26 -23.84 7.74
N ARG A 498 14.49 -24.29 7.97
CA ARG A 498 14.87 -24.91 9.24
C ARG A 498 14.69 -23.92 10.39
N GLY A 499 14.14 -24.40 11.51
CA GLY A 499 13.92 -23.58 12.69
C GLY A 499 12.79 -22.54 12.56
N PHE A 500 12.03 -22.52 11.48
CA PHE A 500 10.86 -21.63 11.35
C PHE A 500 9.66 -22.17 12.16
N PRO A 501 9.19 -21.47 13.19
CA PRO A 501 8.15 -22.02 14.06
C PRO A 501 6.76 -21.85 13.42
N LEU A 502 5.97 -22.93 13.42
CA LEU A 502 4.57 -22.89 12.97
C LEU A 502 3.73 -21.81 13.69
N SER A 503 4.07 -21.53 14.95
CA SER A 503 3.43 -20.45 15.72
C SER A 503 3.56 -19.08 15.05
N GLN A 504 4.58 -18.87 14.23
CA GLN A 504 4.76 -17.62 13.50
C GLN A 504 3.78 -17.53 12.33
N VAL A 505 3.53 -18.63 11.60
CA VAL A 505 2.45 -18.68 10.58
C VAL A 505 1.10 -18.41 11.23
N MET A 506 0.83 -19.08 12.35
CA MET A 506 -0.40 -18.86 13.11
C MET A 506 -0.57 -17.39 13.54
N SER A 507 0.53 -16.72 13.89
CA SER A 507 0.49 -15.32 14.33
C SER A 507 0.21 -14.34 13.18
N LEU A 508 0.60 -14.67 11.94
CA LEU A 508 0.31 -13.83 10.76
C LEU A 508 -1.19 -13.74 10.48
N PHE A 509 -1.90 -14.82 10.73
CA PHE A 509 -3.33 -14.94 10.44
C PHE A 509 -4.21 -14.89 11.70
N ARG A 510 -3.63 -14.58 12.85
CA ARG A 510 -4.39 -14.43 14.10
C ARG A 510 -5.01 -13.04 14.18
N PRO A 511 -6.32 -12.94 14.43
CA PRO A 511 -6.97 -11.68 14.68
C PRO A 511 -6.29 -10.89 15.81
N SER A 512 -5.93 -9.65 15.58
CA SER A 512 -5.42 -8.77 16.62
C SER A 512 -6.56 -7.93 17.19
N SER A 513 -6.77 -7.93 18.50
CA SER A 513 -7.57 -6.91 19.17
C SER A 513 -6.71 -5.65 19.36
N GLU A 514 -7.35 -4.45 19.47
CA GLU A 514 -6.66 -3.18 19.76
C GLU A 514 -5.68 -3.30 20.92
N LYS A 515 -6.09 -3.98 21.99
CA LYS A 515 -5.25 -4.26 23.16
C LYS A 515 -4.08 -5.19 22.83
N ALA A 516 -4.29 -6.18 21.96
CA ALA A 516 -3.24 -7.12 21.57
C ALA A 516 -2.18 -6.48 20.68
N GLU A 517 -2.47 -5.38 19.97
CA GLU A 517 -1.48 -4.71 19.10
C GLU A 517 -0.74 -3.61 19.86
N SER A 518 -1.37 -2.92 20.79
CA SER A 518 -0.65 -2.10 21.77
C SER A 518 0.30 -2.99 22.58
N ASP A 519 -0.18 -4.10 23.11
CA ASP A 519 0.61 -5.11 23.79
C ASP A 519 1.63 -5.80 22.85
N ARG A 520 1.35 -5.92 21.56
CA ARG A 520 2.27 -6.47 20.55
C ARG A 520 3.39 -5.50 20.23
N ASN A 521 3.11 -4.20 20.14
CA ASN A 521 4.14 -3.17 20.01
C ASN A 521 5.05 -3.12 21.25
N ASP A 522 4.51 -3.32 22.44
CA ASP A 522 5.31 -3.45 23.67
C ASP A 522 5.97 -4.83 23.80
N ARG A 523 5.29 -5.92 23.42
CA ARG A 523 5.86 -7.27 23.40
C ARG A 523 6.80 -7.52 22.21
N MET A 524 6.69 -6.81 21.09
CA MET A 524 7.69 -6.83 20.04
C MET A 524 9.02 -6.23 20.49
N LYS A 525 9.01 -5.28 21.43
CA LYS A 525 10.24 -4.84 22.10
C LYS A 525 10.90 -5.98 22.92
N THR A 526 10.10 -6.84 23.57
CA THR A 526 10.60 -7.93 24.42
C THR A 526 10.74 -9.28 23.72
N ARG A 527 9.87 -9.61 22.76
CA ARG A 527 9.95 -10.86 21.97
C ARG A 527 10.91 -10.76 20.76
N SER A 528 11.21 -9.55 20.29
CA SER A 528 12.04 -9.37 19.10
C SER A 528 13.50 -9.79 19.30
N MET A 529 13.96 -9.89 20.52
CA MET A 529 15.36 -10.25 20.77
C MET A 529 15.70 -11.74 20.60
N ASN A 530 14.70 -12.62 20.58
CA ASN A 530 14.91 -14.07 20.48
C ASN A 530 14.37 -14.74 19.20
N ASP A 531 13.59 -14.03 18.37
CA ASP A 531 13.05 -14.62 17.12
C ASP A 531 14.03 -14.41 15.98
N GLU A 532 14.58 -15.48 15.44
CA GLU A 532 15.50 -15.43 14.30
C GLU A 532 14.81 -15.02 12.99
N TRP A 533 13.52 -15.28 12.86
CA TRP A 533 12.76 -15.07 11.64
C TRP A 533 11.87 -13.83 11.69
N ARG A 534 11.83 -13.11 10.60
CA ARG A 534 10.94 -11.96 10.37
C ARG A 534 10.19 -12.12 9.07
N VAL A 535 9.09 -11.43 8.96
CA VAL A 535 8.32 -11.35 7.72
C VAL A 535 8.42 -9.93 7.18
N LEU A 536 8.89 -9.82 5.94
CA LEU A 536 8.89 -8.61 5.14
C LEU A 536 7.76 -8.71 4.12
N CYS A 537 6.88 -7.72 4.08
CA CYS A 537 5.88 -7.60 3.03
C CYS A 537 6.48 -6.83 1.84
N VAL A 538 6.29 -7.34 0.64
CA VAL A 538 6.63 -6.65 -0.61
C VAL A 538 5.37 -6.50 -1.42
N GLU A 539 5.02 -5.27 -1.75
CA GLU A 539 3.77 -4.91 -2.42
C GLU A 539 4.06 -4.17 -3.72
N GLY A 540 3.23 -4.38 -4.73
CA GLY A 540 3.11 -3.54 -5.89
C GLY A 540 1.74 -2.87 -5.87
N MET A 541 1.67 -1.55 -5.94
CA MET A 541 0.42 -0.81 -6.00
C MET A 541 0.45 0.18 -7.15
N TRP A 542 -0.44 0.00 -8.12
CA TRP A 542 -0.47 0.83 -9.31
C TRP A 542 -1.69 1.72 -9.33
N PHE A 543 -1.44 3.02 -9.21
CA PHE A 543 -2.47 4.04 -9.38
C PHE A 543 -2.70 4.33 -10.86
N GLN A 544 -3.91 4.76 -11.18
CA GLN A 544 -4.29 5.06 -12.55
C GLN A 544 -3.85 6.47 -12.96
N ASP A 545 -3.62 6.65 -14.24
CA ASP A 545 -3.54 7.93 -14.93
C ASP A 545 -4.63 8.03 -16.01
N LEU A 546 -4.73 9.15 -16.69
CA LEU A 546 -5.79 9.37 -17.69
C LEU A 546 -5.72 8.37 -18.85
N TRP A 547 -4.55 7.86 -19.20
CA TRP A 547 -4.40 6.87 -20.28
C TRP A 547 -4.86 5.47 -19.88
N THR A 548 -4.69 5.11 -18.61
CA THR A 548 -5.03 3.78 -18.06
C THR A 548 -6.32 3.79 -17.24
N TYR A 549 -7.11 4.88 -17.27
CA TYR A 549 -8.26 5.06 -16.39
C TYR A 549 -9.36 4.05 -16.67
N ASP A 550 -9.79 3.37 -15.61
CA ASP A 550 -10.89 2.41 -15.56
C ASP A 550 -11.76 2.73 -14.34
N PHE A 551 -13.01 3.14 -14.56
CA PHE A 551 -13.90 3.52 -13.47
C PHE A 551 -14.20 2.37 -12.51
N ARG A 552 -14.10 1.11 -12.98
CA ARG A 552 -14.32 -0.06 -12.10
C ARG A 552 -13.25 -0.13 -11.00
N ARG A 553 -12.02 0.21 -11.32
CA ARG A 553 -10.94 0.31 -10.32
C ARG A 553 -11.19 1.44 -9.34
N THR A 554 -11.71 2.57 -9.81
CA THR A 554 -12.04 3.73 -8.98
C THR A 554 -13.22 3.46 -8.06
N GLU A 555 -14.29 2.84 -8.56
CA GLU A 555 -15.46 2.44 -7.78
C GLU A 555 -15.13 1.43 -6.68
N MET A 556 -14.15 0.57 -6.89
CA MET A 556 -13.66 -0.41 -5.93
C MET A 556 -12.53 0.13 -5.05
N CYS A 557 -12.24 1.42 -5.09
CA CYS A 557 -11.16 2.03 -4.32
C CYS A 557 -11.40 1.90 -2.81
N VAL A 558 -10.35 1.54 -2.09
CA VAL A 558 -10.35 1.39 -0.62
C VAL A 558 -9.42 2.39 0.07
N ILE A 559 -8.87 3.32 -0.70
CA ILE A 559 -7.94 4.36 -0.23
C ILE A 559 -8.53 5.72 -0.59
N PRO A 560 -9.53 6.24 0.15
CA PRO A 560 -10.08 7.57 -0.13
C PRO A 560 -9.17 8.69 0.37
N TYR A 561 -9.27 9.83 -0.28
CA TYR A 561 -8.87 11.11 0.28
C TYR A 561 -10.01 11.71 1.08
N GLY A 562 -9.75 12.09 2.32
CA GLY A 562 -10.64 12.93 3.12
C GLY A 562 -10.37 14.39 2.78
N THR A 563 -11.40 15.08 2.31
CA THR A 563 -11.33 16.49 1.89
C THR A 563 -12.47 17.30 2.47
N GLN A 564 -12.43 18.62 2.31
CA GLN A 564 -13.55 19.50 2.69
C GLN A 564 -14.83 19.15 1.93
N GLU A 565 -14.73 18.63 0.71
CA GLU A 565 -15.87 18.21 -0.13
C GLU A 565 -16.34 16.76 0.14
N GLY A 566 -15.71 16.06 1.08
CA GLY A 566 -16.02 14.67 1.42
C GLY A 566 -14.92 13.71 1.04
N GLU A 567 -15.26 12.40 1.01
CA GLU A 567 -14.30 11.37 0.64
C GLU A 567 -14.32 11.11 -0.86
N ILE A 568 -13.16 11.18 -1.49
CA ILE A 568 -12.95 10.98 -2.93
C ILE A 568 -11.95 9.84 -3.12
N SER A 569 -12.20 8.92 -4.05
CA SER A 569 -11.28 7.82 -4.32
C SER A 569 -9.91 8.33 -4.75
N PHE A 570 -8.84 7.62 -4.38
CA PHE A 570 -7.46 8.05 -4.61
C PHE A 570 -7.17 8.42 -6.07
N CYS A 571 -7.53 7.54 -7.01
CA CYS A 571 -7.29 7.80 -8.44
C CYS A 571 -8.17 8.93 -8.99
N ALA A 572 -9.43 9.06 -8.55
CA ALA A 572 -10.27 10.17 -8.97
C ALA A 572 -9.75 11.51 -8.46
N TYR A 573 -9.29 11.56 -7.20
CA TYR A 573 -8.74 12.77 -6.60
C TYR A 573 -7.51 13.29 -7.33
N ASN A 574 -6.60 12.40 -7.66
CA ASN A 574 -5.31 12.80 -8.23
C ASN A 574 -5.30 12.88 -9.75
N THR A 575 -6.05 12.01 -10.43
CA THR A 575 -5.95 11.81 -11.87
C THR A 575 -7.26 12.07 -12.60
N GLY A 576 -8.37 11.54 -12.12
CA GLY A 576 -9.64 11.56 -12.82
C GLY A 576 -9.98 12.94 -13.36
N ILE A 577 -11.09 13.49 -12.95
CA ILE A 577 -11.42 14.89 -13.27
C ILE A 577 -10.43 15.89 -12.65
N GLY A 578 -9.55 15.42 -11.75
CA GLY A 578 -8.59 16.27 -11.05
C GLY A 578 -9.21 16.99 -9.87
N TRP A 579 -9.95 16.25 -9.09
CA TRP A 579 -10.54 16.76 -7.86
C TRP A 579 -9.53 17.46 -6.95
N ARG A 580 -8.25 17.07 -6.97
CA ARG A 580 -7.19 17.75 -6.21
C ARG A 580 -7.13 19.23 -6.54
N GLN A 581 -6.96 19.59 -7.81
CA GLN A 581 -6.85 21.00 -8.20
C GLN A 581 -8.14 21.76 -7.92
N ILE A 582 -9.29 21.12 -8.10
CA ILE A 582 -10.59 21.73 -7.83
C ILE A 582 -10.77 22.01 -6.34
N VAL A 583 -10.56 21.02 -5.48
CA VAL A 583 -10.72 21.15 -4.02
C VAL A 583 -9.69 22.13 -3.46
N GLU A 584 -8.42 21.99 -3.81
CA GLU A 584 -7.37 22.87 -3.33
C GLU A 584 -7.60 24.34 -3.76
N SER A 585 -8.07 24.55 -5.00
CA SER A 585 -8.39 25.91 -5.49
C SER A 585 -9.57 26.53 -4.74
N ARG A 586 -10.62 25.76 -4.46
CA ARG A 586 -11.81 26.22 -3.73
C ARG A 586 -11.54 26.53 -2.26
N HIS A 587 -10.69 25.70 -1.63
CA HIS A 587 -10.34 25.79 -0.21
C HIS A 587 -8.90 26.31 -0.01
N ARG A 588 -8.44 27.16 -0.95
CA ARG A 588 -7.10 27.76 -0.84
C ARG A 588 -6.99 28.63 0.40
N THR A 589 -5.90 28.48 1.12
CA THR A 589 -5.60 29.28 2.31
C THR A 589 -5.18 30.69 1.93
N ALA A 590 -4.33 30.84 0.90
CA ALA A 590 -3.85 32.13 0.40
C ALA A 590 -3.31 32.01 -1.03
N GLY A 591 -3.20 33.12 -1.73
CA GLY A 591 -2.37 33.20 -2.93
C GLY A 591 -0.89 33.01 -2.59
N LEU A 592 -0.09 32.43 -3.49
CA LEU A 592 1.32 32.15 -3.22
C LEU A 592 2.12 33.42 -2.88
N ALA A 593 1.86 34.52 -3.57
CA ALA A 593 2.51 35.81 -3.30
C ALA A 593 2.17 36.35 -1.90
N GLU A 594 0.91 36.33 -1.52
CA GLU A 594 0.41 36.72 -0.20
C GLU A 594 1.02 35.83 0.89
N TRP A 595 1.05 34.51 0.67
CA TRP A 595 1.69 33.57 1.60
C TRP A 595 3.17 33.91 1.84
N HIS A 596 3.93 34.17 0.77
CA HIS A 596 5.33 34.53 0.90
C HIS A 596 5.58 35.85 1.64
N GLN A 597 4.65 36.82 1.50
CA GLN A 597 4.73 38.08 2.22
C GLN A 597 4.43 37.92 3.73
N THR A 598 3.45 37.07 4.08
CA THR A 598 2.97 36.94 5.46
C THR A 598 3.67 35.84 6.26
N ARG A 599 4.05 34.74 5.60
CA ARG A 599 4.65 33.54 6.24
C ARG A 599 6.08 33.26 5.82
N GLY A 600 6.61 34.03 4.85
CA GLY A 600 7.92 33.79 4.27
C GLY A 600 7.98 32.58 3.33
N LYS A 601 9.16 32.37 2.74
CA LYS A 601 9.43 31.20 1.90
C LYS A 601 10.02 30.10 2.77
N HIS A 602 9.46 28.90 2.69
CA HIS A 602 10.10 27.73 3.29
C HIS A 602 11.29 27.26 2.43
N GLU A 603 12.23 26.55 3.05
CA GLU A 603 13.39 26.01 2.36
C GLU A 603 12.98 24.91 1.37
N ILE A 604 13.54 24.94 0.16
CA ILE A 604 13.33 23.94 -0.88
C ILE A 604 14.67 23.38 -1.33
N TYR A 605 14.81 22.06 -1.24
CA TYR A 605 15.96 21.31 -1.72
C TYR A 605 15.70 20.86 -3.17
N ALA A 606 16.51 21.35 -4.08
CA ALA A 606 16.40 21.10 -5.51
C ALA A 606 17.76 21.33 -6.19
N LYS A 607 17.87 20.92 -7.47
CA LYS A 607 19.04 21.18 -8.34
C LYS A 607 20.37 20.72 -7.71
N GLY A 608 20.34 19.58 -7.04
CA GLY A 608 21.53 18.99 -6.42
C GLY A 608 21.96 19.61 -5.08
N ARG A 609 21.12 20.43 -4.46
CA ARG A 609 21.36 20.95 -3.12
C ARG A 609 21.34 19.81 -2.10
N GLU A 610 22.24 19.84 -1.14
CA GLU A 610 22.33 18.88 -0.04
C GLU A 610 21.47 19.32 1.15
N VAL A 611 20.93 18.34 1.84
CA VAL A 611 20.29 18.51 3.15
C VAL A 611 21.36 18.48 4.23
N ASP A 612 21.39 19.47 5.10
CA ASP A 612 22.29 19.48 6.25
C ASP A 612 21.84 18.44 7.28
N LEU A 613 22.65 17.43 7.47
CA LEU A 613 22.50 16.39 8.49
C LEU A 613 23.53 16.64 9.60
N LYS A 614 23.08 17.12 10.75
CA LYS A 614 23.95 17.42 11.91
C LYS A 614 24.77 16.22 12.37
N THR A 615 24.26 15.01 12.16
CA THR A 615 24.94 13.74 12.43
C THR A 615 24.46 12.69 11.46
N THR A 616 25.39 11.94 10.86
CA THR A 616 25.08 10.71 10.10
C THR A 616 25.51 9.52 10.95
N ARG A 617 24.58 8.94 11.70
CA ARG A 617 24.81 7.74 12.51
C ARG A 617 23.71 6.74 12.25
N HIS A 618 23.98 5.77 11.42
CA HIS A 618 23.05 4.65 11.18
C HIS A 618 23.80 3.32 11.15
N ASP A 619 23.14 2.29 11.65
CA ASP A 619 23.60 0.90 11.64
C ASP A 619 22.85 0.09 10.55
N LEU A 620 22.55 0.71 9.42
CA LEU A 620 21.90 0.07 8.29
C LEU A 620 22.93 -0.76 7.51
N VAL A 621 22.50 -1.97 7.13
CA VAL A 621 23.31 -2.90 6.34
C VAL A 621 22.97 -2.71 4.86
N LEU A 622 23.95 -2.29 4.08
CA LEU A 622 23.78 -2.15 2.63
C LEU A 622 23.95 -3.51 1.93
N PRO A 623 23.24 -3.77 0.83
CA PRO A 623 23.51 -4.88 -0.05
C PRO A 623 24.93 -4.78 -0.63
N VAL A 624 25.60 -5.91 -0.77
CA VAL A 624 26.84 -5.96 -1.55
C VAL A 624 26.40 -6.02 -3.02
N LEU A 625 26.59 -4.94 -3.73
CA LEU A 625 26.41 -4.92 -5.18
C LEU A 625 27.60 -5.66 -5.77
N ASP A 626 27.36 -6.76 -6.50
CA ASP A 626 28.37 -7.47 -7.28
C ASP A 626 28.84 -6.56 -8.44
N GLY A 627 29.73 -5.62 -8.11
CA GLY A 627 30.51 -4.82 -9.02
C GLY A 627 31.99 -5.11 -8.79
N PRO A 628 32.88 -4.88 -9.76
CA PRO A 628 34.32 -5.05 -9.53
C PRO A 628 34.73 -4.19 -8.32
N GLU A 629 35.34 -4.84 -7.32
CA GLU A 629 35.92 -4.15 -6.16
C GLU A 629 36.73 -2.93 -6.64
N PRO A 630 36.47 -1.73 -6.11
CA PRO A 630 37.31 -0.60 -6.44
C PRO A 630 38.75 -0.94 -6.00
N PRO A 631 39.77 -0.62 -6.79
CA PRO A 631 41.14 -0.94 -6.46
C PRO A 631 41.47 -0.37 -5.08
N ARG A 632 41.93 -1.24 -4.17
CA ARG A 632 42.36 -0.82 -2.83
C ARG A 632 43.42 0.30 -2.96
N PRO A 633 43.27 1.39 -2.23
CA PRO A 633 44.31 2.41 -2.25
C PRO A 633 45.65 1.77 -1.85
N ALA A 634 46.66 2.01 -2.68
CA ALA A 634 48.02 1.53 -2.42
C ALA A 634 48.46 2.01 -1.02
N ALA A 635 49.00 1.10 -0.23
CA ALA A 635 49.57 1.43 1.07
C ALA A 635 50.62 2.52 0.88
N PRO A 636 50.67 3.54 1.74
CA PRO A 636 51.72 4.56 1.65
C PRO A 636 53.08 3.90 1.83
N ASP A 637 53.98 4.12 0.86
CA ASP A 637 55.38 3.71 0.95
C ASP A 637 55.99 4.30 2.20
N LYS A 638 56.49 3.41 3.03
CA LYS A 638 57.34 3.77 4.17
C LYS A 638 58.72 4.16 3.62
N HIS A 639 59.01 5.43 3.59
CA HIS A 639 60.35 5.94 3.63
C HIS A 639 60.57 6.81 4.87
#